data_1fb773840711974791f1408e5a572c91
#
_entry.id   1fb773840711974791f1408e5a572c91
#
_cell.length_a   1.000
_cell.length_b   1.000
_cell.length_c   1.000
_cell.angle_alpha   90.00
_cell.angle_beta   90.00
_cell.angle_gamma   90.00
#
_symmetry.space_group_name_H-M   'P 1'
#
loop_
_entity.id
_entity.type
_entity.pdbx_description
1 polymer ?
#
loop_
_entity_poly.entity_id
_entity_poly.type
_entity_poly.pdbx_seq_one_letter_code
_entity_poly.pdbx_strand_id
1 'polypeptide(L)'
;MKNKLRRDIFVIIFLLLVACIALAVPLAFSNPRWLLAPALLVVFALVVAVLGIRRLRRFVADMLCGTNFEGSKTQYSLADFSIPTALITEGSVVWYNPAFREQILAGKDALLAAPDRLMTGIDLSVCARAHGQDLTIDENRYTAYATTSRSSKTGTLLFLVNDTFYKNTLDEYTASRPAYLIIGVDSYDELFNDMKDSEQAHELEAINTLLEEYIGRTTGFLRKVSNSRYIAVVEERDIRWMKEERFDILDKVRALHPGGMLTLSIGVGHGGATMQECQEMARESIDIALGRGGDQAAVKTVDGFEFFGGISHGVEKRSHVRSRIIANALADQIRQSDSVIIMGHRQSDLDAIGSAIGLLRMCKMCDVPSVIAVRSKATLAGQLLDVFNEAGEDHNFIEPEETYKLITPKTLLIVTDTYQKRLLEDQKIYEKCSRVVVIDHHRMAVGHIDNPILLYHEPFASSASELVCELLQFMPAQNNITQLEAQALLSGIMLDTRSFALHVGVRTFEAAAWLRSRGAETAATKRLFNISKEEYEARAAIVEGAYLYKGCAIATSDELDPAMSVVLPMAANDLLTINGVDASFVAIAKNGGVNISARSMGELNVQVILEPLGGGGHLTMAGAQLRDCTVKEAEARIRAQIDEYRANQECQEELVVAV
;
A
#
# COMPACT_ATOMS: atom_id res chain seq x y z
N MET A 1 12.56 -47.57 19.91
CA MET A 1 11.89 -48.90 19.81
C MET A 1 12.48 -49.77 18.71
N LYS A 2 12.68 -49.28 17.47
CA LYS A 2 13.20 -50.00 16.29
C LYS A 2 14.51 -50.72 16.58
N ASN A 3 15.48 -50.07 17.19
CA ASN A 3 16.76 -50.66 17.54
C ASN A 3 16.68 -51.60 18.76
N LYS A 4 15.75 -51.32 19.68
CA LYS A 4 15.56 -52.14 20.88
C LYS A 4 14.79 -53.41 20.53
N LEU A 5 13.67 -53.29 19.79
CA LEU A 5 12.89 -54.46 19.35
C LEU A 5 13.66 -55.32 18.35
N ARG A 6 14.37 -54.72 17.40
CA ARG A 6 15.25 -55.43 16.45
C ARG A 6 16.40 -56.13 17.19
N ARG A 7 16.98 -55.42 18.14
CA ARG A 7 18.06 -55.96 19.00
C ARG A 7 17.53 -57.08 19.91
N ASP A 8 16.37 -56.89 20.51
CA ASP A 8 15.81 -57.90 21.44
C ASP A 8 15.33 -59.14 20.68
N ILE A 9 14.73 -58.98 19.49
CA ILE A 9 14.39 -60.11 18.60
C ILE A 9 15.65 -60.79 18.07
N PHE A 10 16.65 -60.00 17.65
CA PHE A 10 17.91 -60.55 17.16
C PHE A 10 18.69 -61.26 18.27
N VAL A 11 18.70 -60.73 19.49
CA VAL A 11 19.31 -61.34 20.67
C VAL A 11 18.58 -62.65 21.06
N ILE A 12 17.24 -62.66 21.02
CA ILE A 12 16.45 -63.83 21.29
C ILE A 12 16.71 -64.95 20.25
N ILE A 13 16.69 -64.59 18.97
CA ILE A 13 16.97 -65.51 17.85
C ILE A 13 18.40 -65.98 17.92
N PHE A 14 19.37 -65.13 18.21
CA PHE A 14 20.79 -65.49 18.35
C PHE A 14 21.03 -66.40 19.55
N LEU A 15 20.43 -66.08 20.70
CA LEU A 15 20.52 -66.91 21.89
C LEU A 15 19.89 -68.30 21.70
N LEU A 16 18.75 -68.36 21.01
CA LEU A 16 18.10 -69.62 20.64
C LEU A 16 18.94 -70.43 19.65
N LEU A 17 19.55 -69.75 18.67
CA LEU A 17 20.45 -70.45 17.71
C LEU A 17 21.72 -70.95 18.36
N VAL A 18 22.31 -70.16 19.24
CA VAL A 18 23.47 -70.57 20.04
C VAL A 18 23.12 -71.74 20.96
N ALA A 19 21.96 -71.70 21.65
CA ALA A 19 21.47 -72.76 22.48
C ALA A 19 21.18 -74.05 21.66
N CYS A 20 20.60 -73.91 20.48
CA CYS A 20 20.36 -75.00 19.55
C CYS A 20 21.67 -75.64 19.07
N ILE A 21 22.68 -74.84 18.74
CA ILE A 21 23.99 -75.31 18.30
C ILE A 21 24.76 -76.02 19.51
N ALA A 22 24.71 -75.34 20.67
CA ALA A 22 25.36 -75.88 21.88
C ALA A 22 24.78 -77.24 22.36
N LEU A 23 23.49 -77.47 22.12
CA LEU A 23 22.81 -78.73 22.39
C LEU A 23 22.95 -79.74 21.25
N ALA A 24 22.99 -79.32 20.01
CA ALA A 24 23.08 -80.21 18.86
C ALA A 24 24.45 -80.82 18.68
N VAL A 25 25.55 -80.12 19.00
CA VAL A 25 26.91 -80.58 18.82
C VAL A 25 27.25 -81.73 19.73
N PRO A 26 27.04 -81.74 21.06
CA PRO A 26 27.29 -82.87 21.93
C PRO A 26 26.35 -84.06 21.69
N LEU A 27 25.11 -83.80 21.30
CA LEU A 27 24.09 -84.81 21.04
C LEU A 27 24.30 -85.55 19.73
N ALA A 28 24.92 -84.96 18.75
CA ALA A 28 25.29 -85.59 17.49
C ALA A 28 26.39 -86.69 17.71
N PHE A 29 27.15 -86.55 18.77
CA PHE A 29 28.21 -87.54 19.12
C PHE A 29 27.78 -88.67 20.07
N SER A 30 26.59 -88.57 20.72
CA SER A 30 26.21 -89.55 21.78
C SER A 30 24.99 -90.40 21.44
N ASN A 31 23.99 -90.01 20.75
CA ASN A 31 22.82 -90.79 20.33
C ASN A 31 21.79 -89.96 19.47
N PRO A 32 21.37 -90.50 18.30
CA PRO A 32 20.50 -89.71 17.38
C PRO A 32 19.09 -89.46 17.95
N ARG A 33 18.66 -90.15 19.01
CA ARG A 33 17.36 -89.89 19.65
C ARG A 33 17.25 -88.54 20.36
N TRP A 34 18.36 -87.91 20.70
CA TRP A 34 18.37 -86.58 21.38
C TRP A 34 18.21 -85.36 20.44
N LEU A 35 18.21 -85.60 19.13
CA LEU A 35 17.92 -84.55 18.15
C LEU A 35 16.49 -84.00 18.25
N LEU A 36 15.61 -84.70 18.98
CA LEU A 36 14.24 -84.19 19.25
C LEU A 36 14.22 -82.95 20.14
N ALA A 37 15.18 -82.73 21.03
CA ALA A 37 15.21 -81.59 21.96
C ALA A 37 15.44 -80.22 21.23
N PRO A 38 16.45 -80.08 20.33
CA PRO A 38 16.60 -78.86 19.54
C PRO A 38 15.46 -78.61 18.54
N ALA A 39 14.85 -79.71 17.98
CA ALA A 39 13.67 -79.57 17.12
C ALA A 39 12.46 -78.97 17.89
N LEU A 40 12.24 -79.47 19.13
CA LEU A 40 11.19 -78.90 20.00
C LEU A 40 11.45 -77.45 20.39
N LEU A 41 12.71 -77.03 20.58
CA LEU A 41 13.09 -75.65 20.88
C LEU A 41 12.83 -74.75 19.70
N VAL A 42 13.11 -75.19 18.47
CA VAL A 42 12.78 -74.41 17.24
C VAL A 42 11.27 -74.27 17.06
N VAL A 43 10.52 -75.37 17.29
CA VAL A 43 9.04 -75.29 17.24
C VAL A 43 8.51 -74.36 18.32
N PHE A 44 9.06 -74.42 19.55
CA PHE A 44 8.67 -73.49 20.63
C PHE A 44 8.98 -72.00 20.24
N ALA A 45 10.17 -71.73 19.71
CA ALA A 45 10.54 -70.41 19.24
C ALA A 45 9.60 -69.89 18.13
N LEU A 46 9.22 -70.75 17.18
CA LEU A 46 8.26 -70.45 16.11
C LEU A 46 6.85 -70.13 16.66
N VAL A 47 6.44 -70.92 17.66
CA VAL A 47 5.14 -70.71 18.36
C VAL A 47 5.16 -69.35 19.10
N VAL A 48 6.22 -69.02 19.81
CA VAL A 48 6.39 -67.76 20.54
C VAL A 48 6.39 -66.57 19.54
N ALA A 49 7.10 -66.71 18.43
CA ALA A 49 7.11 -65.68 17.37
C ALA A 49 5.72 -65.47 16.74
N VAL A 50 5.00 -66.53 16.42
CA VAL A 50 3.64 -66.48 15.89
C VAL A 50 2.66 -65.85 16.89
N LEU A 51 2.77 -66.25 18.18
CA LEU A 51 1.96 -65.65 19.23
C LEU A 51 2.27 -64.18 19.46
N GLY A 52 3.55 -63.80 19.41
CA GLY A 52 4.00 -62.40 19.47
C GLY A 52 3.43 -61.56 18.32
N ILE A 53 3.52 -62.06 17.09
CA ILE A 53 2.94 -61.39 15.92
C ILE A 53 1.40 -61.32 16.02
N ARG A 54 0.73 -62.37 16.49
CA ARG A 54 -0.72 -62.34 16.72
C ARG A 54 -1.12 -61.37 17.82
N ARG A 55 -0.33 -61.24 18.87
CA ARG A 55 -0.59 -60.30 19.98
C ARG A 55 -0.37 -58.86 19.53
N LEU A 56 0.68 -58.61 18.72
CA LEU A 56 0.93 -57.29 18.11
C LEU A 56 -0.20 -56.91 17.13
N ARG A 57 -0.66 -57.85 16.28
CA ARG A 57 -1.81 -57.60 15.37
C ARG A 57 -3.09 -57.31 16.13
N ARG A 58 -3.37 -58.02 17.25
CA ARG A 58 -4.52 -57.73 18.10
C ARG A 58 -4.38 -56.36 18.76
N PHE A 59 -3.23 -56.03 19.31
CA PHE A 59 -2.98 -54.73 19.93
C PHE A 59 -3.19 -53.57 18.92
N VAL A 60 -2.68 -53.71 17.72
CA VAL A 60 -2.90 -52.72 16.64
C VAL A 60 -4.40 -52.68 16.24
N ALA A 61 -5.02 -53.85 16.11
CA ALA A 61 -6.46 -53.91 15.80
C ALA A 61 -7.32 -53.27 16.92
N ASP A 62 -7.02 -53.55 18.19
CA ASP A 62 -7.73 -52.98 19.34
C ASP A 62 -7.52 -51.45 19.46
N MET A 63 -6.32 -50.95 19.10
CA MET A 63 -6.04 -49.52 19.01
C MET A 63 -6.86 -48.82 17.91
N LEU A 64 -7.02 -49.48 16.77
CA LEU A 64 -7.72 -48.98 15.60
C LEU A 64 -9.25 -49.16 15.71
N CYS A 65 -9.73 -50.12 16.50
CA CYS A 65 -11.16 -50.38 16.73
C CYS A 65 -11.71 -49.63 17.94
N GLY A 66 -10.99 -48.67 18.50
CA GLY A 66 -11.33 -47.95 19.74
C GLY A 66 -12.54 -47.04 19.73
N THR A 67 -13.48 -47.16 18.78
CA THR A 67 -14.81 -46.54 18.83
C THR A 67 -15.85 -47.58 19.17
N ASN A 68 -15.88 -48.02 20.44
CA ASN A 68 -17.05 -48.70 20.96
C ASN A 68 -18.20 -47.67 21.12
N PHE A 69 -19.12 -47.67 20.18
CA PHE A 69 -20.46 -47.14 20.46
C PHE A 69 -21.10 -48.10 21.42
N GLU A 70 -21.39 -47.69 22.67
CA GLU A 70 -22.11 -48.49 23.65
C GLU A 70 -23.40 -49.01 23.02
N GLY A 71 -23.49 -50.31 22.85
CA GLY A 71 -24.69 -51.00 22.35
C GLY A 71 -24.65 -51.55 20.93
N SER A 72 -23.61 -51.33 20.13
CA SER A 72 -23.48 -51.87 18.76
C SER A 72 -22.44 -53.00 18.66
N LYS A 73 -22.86 -54.13 18.07
CA LYS A 73 -21.97 -55.26 17.72
C LYS A 73 -21.12 -55.02 16.46
N THR A 74 -21.23 -53.84 15.87
CA THR A 74 -20.54 -53.53 14.60
C THR A 74 -19.22 -52.88 14.89
N GLN A 75 -18.11 -53.53 14.54
CA GLN A 75 -16.76 -52.99 14.57
C GLN A 75 -16.44 -52.38 13.22
N TYR A 76 -16.03 -51.11 13.20
CA TYR A 76 -15.51 -50.44 12.02
C TYR A 76 -13.99 -50.57 11.98
N SER A 77 -13.45 -51.02 10.84
CA SER A 77 -12.01 -51.20 10.65
C SER A 77 -11.43 -50.01 9.90
N LEU A 78 -10.45 -49.34 10.45
CA LEU A 78 -9.64 -48.33 9.74
C LEU A 78 -8.84 -48.94 8.58
N ALA A 79 -8.69 -50.25 8.52
CA ALA A 79 -8.02 -50.94 7.42
C ALA A 79 -8.80 -50.78 6.09
N ASP A 80 -10.13 -50.73 6.17
CA ASP A 80 -11.02 -50.59 4.99
C ASP A 80 -11.40 -49.12 4.72
N PHE A 81 -10.78 -48.19 5.46
CA PHE A 81 -11.04 -46.77 5.31
C PHE A 81 -10.36 -46.23 4.04
N SER A 82 -11.10 -45.52 3.19
CA SER A 82 -10.60 -45.04 1.90
C SER A 82 -9.66 -43.81 2.01
N ILE A 83 -9.60 -43.16 3.19
CA ILE A 83 -8.67 -42.08 3.43
C ILE A 83 -7.32 -42.64 3.87
N PRO A 84 -6.20 -42.25 3.24
CA PRO A 84 -4.85 -42.61 3.68
C PRO A 84 -4.65 -42.36 5.17
N THR A 85 -4.38 -43.43 5.89
CA THR A 85 -4.27 -43.37 7.35
C THR A 85 -3.02 -44.14 7.78
N ALA A 86 -2.23 -43.55 8.68
CA ALA A 86 -1.06 -44.17 9.26
C ALA A 86 -1.00 -44.02 10.79
N LEU A 87 -0.48 -44.98 11.48
CA LEU A 87 -0.17 -44.94 12.91
C LEU A 87 1.33 -44.71 13.10
N ILE A 88 1.68 -43.68 13.81
CA ILE A 88 3.04 -43.27 14.11
C ILE A 88 3.29 -43.46 15.59
N THR A 89 4.36 -44.18 15.92
CA THR A 89 4.77 -44.42 17.31
C THR A 89 6.28 -44.22 17.43
N GLU A 90 6.72 -43.45 18.41
CA GLU A 90 8.14 -43.10 18.62
C GLU A 90 8.84 -42.60 17.34
N GLY A 91 8.15 -41.72 16.57
CA GLY A 91 8.72 -41.14 15.36
C GLY A 91 8.83 -42.07 14.16
N SER A 92 8.16 -43.23 14.18
CA SER A 92 8.18 -44.20 13.08
C SER A 92 6.77 -44.69 12.73
N VAL A 93 6.50 -44.90 11.44
CA VAL A 93 5.23 -45.46 10.96
C VAL A 93 5.19 -46.95 11.31
N VAL A 94 4.27 -47.32 12.19
CA VAL A 94 4.14 -48.72 12.65
C VAL A 94 3.01 -49.47 11.96
N TRP A 95 2.07 -48.76 11.40
CA TRP A 95 0.97 -49.32 10.65
C TRP A 95 0.41 -48.26 9.65
N TYR A 96 -0.15 -48.71 8.55
CA TYR A 96 -0.90 -47.92 7.58
C TYR A 96 -1.95 -48.78 6.88
N ASN A 97 -3.01 -48.11 6.36
CA ASN A 97 -4.06 -48.77 5.59
C ASN A 97 -3.67 -48.95 4.09
N PRO A 98 -4.42 -49.77 3.31
CA PRO A 98 -4.17 -49.91 1.87
C PRO A 98 -4.20 -48.58 1.10
N ALA A 99 -5.10 -47.65 1.45
CA ALA A 99 -5.18 -46.33 0.81
C ALA A 99 -3.88 -45.51 0.99
N PHE A 100 -3.27 -45.57 2.17
CA PHE A 100 -1.97 -44.91 2.42
C PHE A 100 -0.87 -45.53 1.56
N ARG A 101 -0.87 -46.91 1.47
CA ARG A 101 0.13 -47.62 0.68
C ARG A 101 0.03 -47.27 -0.80
N GLU A 102 -1.18 -47.18 -1.34
CA GLU A 102 -1.40 -46.91 -2.78
C GLU A 102 -1.18 -45.44 -3.12
N GLN A 103 -1.76 -44.53 -2.34
CA GLN A 103 -1.78 -43.10 -2.70
C GLN A 103 -0.52 -42.34 -2.23
N ILE A 104 0.10 -42.76 -1.13
CA ILE A 104 1.26 -42.03 -0.58
C ILE A 104 2.58 -42.76 -0.85
N LEU A 105 2.56 -44.09 -0.82
CA LEU A 105 3.77 -44.89 -1.01
C LEU A 105 3.94 -45.47 -2.40
N ALA A 106 3.01 -45.19 -3.31
CA ALA A 106 3.00 -45.80 -4.65
C ALA A 106 3.20 -47.33 -4.65
N GLY A 107 2.52 -48.02 -3.71
CA GLY A 107 2.57 -49.47 -3.55
C GLY A 107 3.78 -50.02 -2.79
N LYS A 108 4.75 -49.18 -2.43
CA LYS A 108 5.95 -49.59 -1.67
C LYS A 108 5.61 -49.85 -0.20
N ASP A 109 6.50 -50.60 0.50
CA ASP A 109 6.39 -50.76 1.94
C ASP A 109 7.32 -49.80 2.68
N ALA A 110 6.76 -49.11 3.67
CA ALA A 110 7.47 -48.12 4.45
C ALA A 110 7.29 -48.32 5.98
N LEU A 111 7.02 -49.54 6.41
CA LEU A 111 6.97 -49.87 7.83
C LEU A 111 8.30 -49.49 8.51
N LEU A 112 8.19 -48.85 9.67
CA LEU A 112 9.31 -48.35 10.49
C LEU A 112 10.09 -47.17 9.86
N ALA A 113 9.62 -46.59 8.76
CA ALA A 113 10.18 -45.35 8.22
C ALA A 113 9.78 -44.13 9.07
N ALA A 114 10.64 -43.13 9.08
CA ALA A 114 10.28 -41.82 9.66
C ALA A 114 9.30 -41.07 8.74
N PRO A 115 8.25 -40.39 9.26
CA PRO A 115 7.29 -39.65 8.47
C PRO A 115 7.92 -38.61 7.52
N ASP A 116 8.95 -37.89 7.97
CA ASP A 116 9.67 -36.88 7.20
C ASP A 116 10.33 -37.42 5.93
N ARG A 117 10.67 -38.71 5.90
CA ARG A 117 11.21 -39.35 4.70
C ARG A 117 10.16 -39.75 3.69
N LEU A 118 8.91 -39.86 4.13
CA LEU A 118 7.77 -40.25 3.29
C LEU A 118 6.99 -39.05 2.80
N MET A 119 6.97 -38.00 3.61
CA MET A 119 6.23 -36.76 3.39
C MET A 119 7.11 -35.61 3.82
N THR A 120 7.79 -34.98 2.87
CA THR A 120 8.73 -33.88 3.12
C THR A 120 8.04 -32.72 3.83
N GLY A 121 8.60 -32.27 4.94
CA GLY A 121 8.10 -31.10 5.68
C GLY A 121 6.91 -31.35 6.60
N ILE A 122 6.54 -32.62 6.87
CA ILE A 122 5.43 -32.91 7.80
C ILE A 122 5.82 -32.59 9.25
N ASP A 123 4.97 -31.83 9.93
CA ASP A 123 5.03 -31.55 11.37
C ASP A 123 3.75 -32.07 12.06
N LEU A 124 3.89 -33.14 12.83
CA LEU A 124 2.75 -33.75 13.52
C LEU A 124 2.09 -32.81 14.55
N SER A 125 2.81 -31.82 15.04
CA SER A 125 2.25 -30.83 15.97
C SER A 125 1.34 -29.82 15.24
N VAL A 126 1.66 -29.49 14.01
CA VAL A 126 0.82 -28.66 13.12
C VAL A 126 -0.37 -29.47 12.64
N CYS A 127 -0.15 -30.72 12.22
CA CYS A 127 -1.24 -31.62 11.82
C CYS A 127 -2.29 -31.84 12.93
N ALA A 128 -1.92 -31.70 14.19
CA ALA A 128 -2.83 -31.85 15.33
C ALA A 128 -3.72 -30.61 15.57
N ARG A 129 -3.53 -29.53 14.84
CA ARG A 129 -4.38 -28.30 14.93
C ARG A 129 -5.66 -28.47 14.13
N ALA A 130 -6.66 -27.62 14.41
CA ALA A 130 -7.98 -27.67 13.78
C ALA A 130 -7.95 -27.58 12.24
N HIS A 131 -6.96 -26.88 11.67
CA HIS A 131 -6.85 -26.71 10.22
C HIS A 131 -5.92 -27.74 9.55
N GLY A 132 -5.28 -28.63 10.33
CA GLY A 132 -4.30 -29.56 9.78
C GLY A 132 -3.05 -28.86 9.21
N GLN A 133 -2.33 -29.61 8.38
CA GLN A 133 -1.16 -29.10 7.65
C GLN A 133 -1.29 -29.44 6.17
N ASP A 134 -1.07 -28.45 5.31
CA ASP A 134 -1.01 -28.63 3.86
C ASP A 134 0.29 -29.31 3.45
N LEU A 135 0.18 -30.33 2.62
CA LEU A 135 1.29 -31.10 2.09
C LEU A 135 1.09 -31.32 0.58
N THR A 136 2.18 -31.23 -0.16
CA THR A 136 2.20 -31.66 -1.57
C THR A 136 3.03 -32.94 -1.66
N ILE A 137 2.42 -34.00 -2.18
CA ILE A 137 3.07 -35.31 -2.38
C ILE A 137 2.93 -35.64 -3.85
N ASP A 138 4.03 -35.67 -4.56
CA ASP A 138 4.06 -35.71 -6.03
C ASP A 138 3.23 -34.58 -6.63
N GLU A 139 2.21 -34.88 -7.44
CA GLU A 139 1.31 -33.90 -8.07
C GLU A 139 0.02 -33.65 -7.26
N ASN A 140 -0.15 -34.36 -6.14
CA ASN A 140 -1.36 -34.27 -5.33
C ASN A 140 -1.17 -33.41 -4.09
N ARG A 141 -2.23 -32.68 -3.74
CA ARG A 141 -2.30 -31.80 -2.55
C ARG A 141 -3.15 -32.46 -1.49
N TYR A 142 -2.61 -32.57 -0.30
CA TYR A 142 -3.27 -33.19 0.86
C TYR A 142 -3.34 -32.20 2.01
N THR A 143 -4.40 -32.34 2.83
CA THR A 143 -4.40 -31.77 4.18
C THR A 143 -4.21 -32.91 5.18
N ALA A 144 -3.13 -32.83 5.94
CA ALA A 144 -2.76 -33.81 6.96
C ALA A 144 -3.35 -33.42 8.32
N TYR A 145 -4.07 -34.35 8.95
CA TYR A 145 -4.61 -34.21 10.29
C TYR A 145 -4.00 -35.28 11.20
N ALA A 146 -3.65 -34.92 12.42
CA ALA A 146 -3.15 -35.85 13.41
C ALA A 146 -3.96 -35.83 14.70
N THR A 147 -4.12 -37.00 15.32
CA THR A 147 -4.70 -37.12 16.65
C THR A 147 -3.86 -38.07 17.51
N THR A 148 -3.67 -37.69 18.76
CA THR A 148 -2.93 -38.51 19.74
C THR A 148 -3.90 -39.26 20.64
N SER A 149 -3.58 -40.53 20.98
CA SER A 149 -4.40 -41.33 21.91
C SER A 149 -4.35 -40.72 23.31
N ARG A 150 -5.54 -40.56 23.92
CA ARG A 150 -5.68 -40.11 25.34
C ARG A 150 -5.12 -41.14 26.35
N SER A 151 -5.12 -42.41 25.97
CA SER A 151 -4.70 -43.52 26.86
C SER A 151 -3.23 -43.93 26.73
N SER A 152 -2.57 -43.55 25.63
CA SER A 152 -1.17 -43.86 25.35
C SER A 152 -0.49 -42.64 24.74
N LYS A 153 0.46 -42.02 25.48
CA LYS A 153 1.21 -40.84 25.04
C LYS A 153 2.16 -41.13 23.84
N THR A 154 2.16 -42.34 23.30
CA THR A 154 3.16 -42.79 22.32
C THR A 154 2.63 -43.01 20.91
N GLY A 155 1.30 -42.95 20.67
CA GLY A 155 0.72 -43.21 19.36
C GLY A 155 0.01 -41.99 18.78
N THR A 156 0.37 -41.58 17.58
CA THR A 156 -0.29 -40.55 16.78
C THR A 156 -0.92 -41.18 15.54
N LEU A 157 -2.21 -40.97 15.34
CA LEU A 157 -2.92 -41.40 14.15
C LEU A 157 -2.93 -40.23 13.19
N LEU A 158 -2.44 -40.44 11.98
CA LEU A 158 -2.31 -39.47 10.89
C LEU A 158 -3.33 -39.80 9.80
N PHE A 159 -4.06 -38.79 9.34
CA PHE A 159 -5.00 -38.85 8.21
C PHE A 159 -4.56 -37.87 7.13
N LEU A 160 -4.63 -38.29 5.88
CA LEU A 160 -4.29 -37.44 4.72
C LEU A 160 -5.52 -37.35 3.82
N VAL A 161 -6.13 -36.18 3.80
CA VAL A 161 -7.27 -35.90 2.94
C VAL A 161 -6.75 -35.38 1.61
N ASN A 162 -7.01 -36.12 0.53
CA ASN A 162 -6.71 -35.63 -0.81
C ASN A 162 -7.72 -34.57 -1.20
N ASP A 163 -7.30 -33.34 -1.17
CA ASP A 163 -8.09 -32.16 -1.52
C ASP A 163 -7.54 -31.43 -2.77
N THR A 164 -6.73 -32.12 -3.56
CA THR A 164 -6.13 -31.60 -4.80
C THR A 164 -7.16 -30.89 -5.68
N PHE A 165 -8.30 -31.54 -5.93
CA PHE A 165 -9.36 -30.96 -6.74
C PHE A 165 -9.88 -29.65 -6.18
N TYR A 166 -10.17 -29.61 -4.88
CA TYR A 166 -10.71 -28.43 -4.23
C TYR A 166 -9.70 -27.29 -4.18
N LYS A 167 -8.44 -27.58 -3.85
CA LYS A 167 -7.37 -26.58 -3.79
C LYS A 167 -7.04 -26.01 -5.17
N ASN A 168 -6.95 -26.88 -6.18
CA ASN A 168 -6.72 -26.44 -7.55
C ASN A 168 -7.91 -25.65 -8.10
N THR A 169 -9.13 -26.07 -7.77
CA THR A 169 -10.34 -25.33 -8.16
C THR A 169 -10.41 -23.96 -7.47
N LEU A 170 -10.04 -23.89 -6.19
CA LEU A 170 -10.00 -22.62 -5.46
C LEU A 170 -8.93 -21.69 -6.02
N ASP A 171 -7.73 -22.22 -6.32
CA ASP A 171 -6.66 -21.43 -6.92
C ASP A 171 -7.07 -20.91 -8.31
N GLU A 172 -7.67 -21.78 -9.14
CA GLU A 172 -8.17 -21.37 -10.45
C GLU A 172 -9.33 -20.38 -10.34
N TYR A 173 -10.28 -20.60 -9.43
CA TYR A 173 -11.36 -19.67 -9.16
C TYR A 173 -10.82 -18.29 -8.73
N THR A 174 -9.83 -18.27 -7.87
CA THR A 174 -9.21 -17.01 -7.42
C THR A 174 -8.45 -16.33 -8.55
N ALA A 175 -7.71 -17.11 -9.34
CA ALA A 175 -6.89 -16.59 -10.44
C ALA A 175 -7.72 -16.12 -11.64
N SER A 176 -8.89 -16.74 -11.87
CA SER A 176 -9.81 -16.40 -12.97
C SER A 176 -10.88 -15.36 -12.60
N ARG A 177 -10.88 -14.84 -11.35
CA ARG A 177 -11.81 -13.78 -10.97
C ARG A 177 -11.57 -12.54 -11.83
N PRO A 178 -12.64 -11.87 -12.29
CA PRO A 178 -12.49 -10.72 -13.14
C PRO A 178 -12.00 -9.50 -12.36
N ALA A 179 -11.08 -8.75 -12.95
CA ALA A 179 -10.63 -7.45 -12.56
C ALA A 179 -11.05 -6.41 -13.59
N TYR A 180 -11.36 -5.20 -13.14
CA TYR A 180 -11.84 -4.12 -13.99
C TYR A 180 -10.79 -3.02 -14.09
N LEU A 181 -10.51 -2.57 -15.32
CA LEU A 181 -9.58 -1.48 -15.61
C LEU A 181 -10.30 -0.35 -16.31
N ILE A 182 -10.02 0.88 -15.90
CA ILE A 182 -10.36 2.10 -16.62
C ILE A 182 -9.04 2.74 -17.03
N ILE A 183 -8.88 2.97 -18.34
CA ILE A 183 -7.67 3.56 -18.90
C ILE A 183 -8.05 4.90 -19.52
N GLY A 184 -7.38 5.96 -19.12
CA GLY A 184 -7.56 7.31 -19.63
C GLY A 184 -6.31 7.80 -20.35
N VAL A 185 -6.49 8.45 -21.49
CA VAL A 185 -5.44 9.23 -22.15
C VAL A 185 -5.42 10.59 -21.48
N ASP A 186 -4.30 10.91 -20.85
CA ASP A 186 -4.15 12.16 -20.11
C ASP A 186 -4.08 13.35 -21.06
N SER A 187 -4.67 14.47 -20.65
CA SER A 187 -4.64 15.75 -21.40
C SER A 187 -5.13 15.63 -22.86
N TYR A 188 -6.02 14.70 -23.15
CA TYR A 188 -6.52 14.43 -24.49
C TYR A 188 -7.02 15.70 -25.22
N ASP A 189 -7.94 16.44 -24.59
CA ASP A 189 -8.56 17.62 -25.23
C ASP A 189 -7.54 18.74 -25.50
N GLU A 190 -6.52 18.88 -24.63
CA GLU A 190 -5.50 19.90 -24.75
C GLU A 190 -4.48 19.59 -25.84
N LEU A 191 -4.06 18.31 -25.93
CA LEU A 191 -3.09 17.87 -26.93
C LEU A 191 -3.66 17.84 -28.34
N PHE A 192 -4.92 17.41 -28.44
CA PHE A 192 -5.50 17.12 -29.75
C PHE A 192 -6.28 18.31 -30.34
N ASN A 193 -6.72 19.33 -29.56
CA ASN A 193 -7.44 20.50 -30.09
C ASN A 193 -6.59 21.33 -31.04
N ASP A 194 -5.29 21.39 -30.85
CA ASP A 194 -4.36 22.17 -31.69
C ASP A 194 -3.71 21.35 -32.83
N MET A 195 -3.96 20.03 -32.88
CA MET A 195 -3.45 19.15 -33.91
C MET A 195 -4.38 19.06 -35.13
N LYS A 196 -3.80 18.79 -36.29
CA LYS A 196 -4.59 18.48 -37.49
C LYS A 196 -5.26 17.11 -37.33
N ASP A 197 -6.45 16.93 -37.89
CA ASP A 197 -7.22 15.68 -37.81
C ASP A 197 -6.41 14.44 -38.20
N SER A 198 -5.52 14.56 -39.20
CA SER A 198 -4.67 13.46 -39.66
C SER A 198 -3.57 13.07 -38.66
N GLU A 199 -2.99 14.04 -37.96
CA GLU A 199 -1.98 13.84 -36.93
C GLU A 199 -2.64 13.23 -35.68
N GLN A 200 -3.80 13.75 -35.29
CA GLN A 200 -4.63 13.22 -34.21
C GLN A 200 -5.00 11.76 -34.44
N ALA A 201 -5.45 11.42 -35.68
CA ALA A 201 -5.81 10.03 -36.02
C ALA A 201 -4.60 9.07 -35.90
N HIS A 202 -3.42 9.52 -36.32
CA HIS A 202 -2.19 8.72 -36.25
C HIS A 202 -1.77 8.41 -34.81
N GLU A 203 -1.79 9.43 -33.94
CA GLU A 203 -1.46 9.26 -32.51
C GLU A 203 -2.44 8.33 -31.79
N LEU A 204 -3.73 8.50 -32.07
CA LEU A 204 -4.76 7.62 -31.49
C LEU A 204 -4.64 6.17 -31.98
N GLU A 205 -4.24 5.97 -33.23
CA GLU A 205 -3.98 4.63 -33.78
C GLU A 205 -2.79 3.97 -33.05
N ALA A 206 -1.72 4.71 -32.80
CA ALA A 206 -0.57 4.21 -32.06
C ALA A 206 -0.94 3.79 -30.63
N ILE A 207 -1.70 4.63 -29.91
CA ILE A 207 -2.20 4.29 -28.56
C ILE A 207 -3.10 3.06 -28.62
N ASN A 208 -4.06 3.01 -29.55
CA ASN A 208 -4.96 1.87 -29.70
C ASN A 208 -4.16 0.58 -29.90
N THR A 209 -3.18 0.58 -30.79
CA THR A 209 -2.34 -0.57 -31.11
C THR A 209 -1.60 -1.07 -29.86
N LEU A 210 -0.96 -0.16 -29.11
CA LEU A 210 -0.24 -0.53 -27.88
C LEU A 210 -1.18 -1.10 -26.80
N LEU A 211 -2.37 -0.52 -26.63
CA LEU A 211 -3.37 -1.01 -25.67
C LEU A 211 -3.95 -2.37 -26.10
N GLU A 212 -4.22 -2.56 -27.38
CA GLU A 212 -4.70 -3.83 -27.93
C GLU A 212 -3.65 -4.94 -27.80
N GLU A 213 -2.38 -4.63 -28.06
CA GLU A 213 -1.27 -5.55 -27.84
C GLU A 213 -1.07 -5.89 -26.36
N TYR A 214 -1.19 -4.90 -25.47
CA TYR A 214 -1.01 -5.08 -24.03
C TYR A 214 -2.11 -5.97 -23.44
N ILE A 215 -3.36 -5.64 -23.71
CA ILE A 215 -4.50 -6.44 -23.23
C ILE A 215 -4.64 -7.76 -24.01
N GLY A 216 -4.21 -7.80 -25.27
CA GLY A 216 -4.19 -9.04 -26.08
C GLY A 216 -3.25 -10.13 -25.56
N ARG A 217 -2.35 -9.83 -24.63
CA ARG A 217 -1.54 -10.83 -23.90
C ARG A 217 -2.33 -11.54 -22.80
N THR A 218 -3.49 -11.01 -22.43
CA THR A 218 -4.39 -11.53 -21.40
C THR A 218 -5.52 -12.33 -22.02
N THR A 219 -6.33 -13.00 -21.19
CA THR A 219 -7.59 -13.62 -21.61
C THR A 219 -8.74 -12.62 -21.67
N GLY A 220 -8.48 -11.36 -21.31
CA GLY A 220 -9.45 -10.30 -21.21
C GLY A 220 -9.83 -9.63 -22.53
N PHE A 221 -10.54 -8.52 -22.43
CA PHE A 221 -10.90 -7.70 -23.58
C PHE A 221 -10.72 -6.22 -23.29
N LEU A 222 -10.46 -5.45 -24.36
CA LEU A 222 -10.38 -3.99 -24.34
C LEU A 222 -11.59 -3.41 -25.10
N ARG A 223 -12.18 -2.34 -24.58
CA ARG A 223 -13.23 -1.59 -25.26
C ARG A 223 -13.01 -0.09 -25.16
N LYS A 224 -12.98 0.59 -26.29
CA LYS A 224 -12.98 2.06 -26.36
C LYS A 224 -14.36 2.59 -26.03
N VAL A 225 -14.45 3.48 -25.02
CA VAL A 225 -15.70 4.09 -24.57
C VAL A 225 -15.84 5.52 -25.14
N SER A 226 -14.73 6.25 -25.21
CA SER A 226 -14.62 7.55 -25.84
C SER A 226 -13.24 7.71 -26.49
N ASN A 227 -12.96 8.84 -27.12
CA ASN A 227 -11.64 9.08 -27.67
C ASN A 227 -10.51 9.09 -26.65
N SER A 228 -10.82 9.48 -25.42
CA SER A 228 -9.85 9.54 -24.31
C SER A 228 -9.98 8.42 -23.29
N ARG A 229 -10.97 7.52 -23.41
CA ARG A 229 -11.23 6.50 -22.38
C ARG A 229 -11.46 5.10 -22.96
N TYR A 230 -10.84 4.12 -22.29
CA TYR A 230 -10.98 2.71 -22.54
C TYR A 230 -11.36 1.97 -21.26
N ILE A 231 -12.00 0.83 -21.44
CA ILE A 231 -12.31 -0.12 -20.39
C ILE A 231 -11.68 -1.46 -20.77
N ALA A 232 -11.05 -2.12 -19.83
CA ALA A 232 -10.64 -3.51 -19.99
C ALA A 232 -11.16 -4.35 -18.83
N VAL A 233 -11.46 -5.61 -19.13
CA VAL A 233 -11.74 -6.63 -18.12
C VAL A 233 -10.76 -7.76 -18.35
N VAL A 234 -10.02 -8.10 -17.33
CA VAL A 234 -8.96 -9.12 -17.34
C VAL A 234 -9.14 -10.05 -16.14
N GLU A 235 -8.34 -11.09 -16.02
CA GLU A 235 -8.37 -11.98 -14.86
C GLU A 235 -7.40 -11.52 -13.77
N GLU A 236 -7.63 -11.98 -12.56
CA GLU A 236 -6.77 -11.68 -11.37
C GLU A 236 -5.29 -12.09 -11.60
N ARG A 237 -5.07 -13.19 -12.36
CA ARG A 237 -3.72 -13.63 -12.76
C ARG A 237 -3.01 -12.60 -13.65
N ASP A 238 -3.75 -11.90 -14.49
CA ASP A 238 -3.22 -10.88 -15.39
C ASP A 238 -2.82 -9.63 -14.61
N ILE A 239 -3.58 -9.27 -13.58
CA ILE A 239 -3.23 -8.14 -12.69
C ILE A 239 -1.90 -8.41 -11.98
N ARG A 240 -1.64 -9.65 -11.54
CA ARG A 240 -0.34 -10.02 -10.93
C ARG A 240 0.80 -9.79 -11.92
N TRP A 241 0.64 -10.27 -13.14
CA TRP A 241 1.62 -10.04 -14.20
C TRP A 241 1.81 -8.54 -14.48
N MET A 242 0.73 -7.75 -14.61
CA MET A 242 0.80 -6.30 -14.83
C MET A 242 1.55 -5.56 -13.70
N LYS A 243 1.38 -6.01 -12.45
CA LYS A 243 2.10 -5.48 -11.30
C LYS A 243 3.60 -5.85 -11.34
N GLU A 244 3.93 -7.09 -11.67
CA GLU A 244 5.32 -7.56 -11.81
C GLU A 244 6.06 -6.75 -12.87
N GLU A 245 5.43 -6.50 -14.03
CA GLU A 245 5.95 -5.64 -15.10
C GLU A 245 5.76 -4.13 -14.82
N ARG A 246 5.30 -3.77 -13.61
CA ARG A 246 5.09 -2.38 -13.16
C ARG A 246 4.25 -1.53 -14.12
N PHE A 247 3.29 -2.15 -14.83
CA PHE A 247 2.48 -1.50 -15.87
C PHE A 247 3.33 -0.83 -16.96
N ASP A 248 4.24 -1.58 -17.57
CA ASP A 248 5.19 -1.13 -18.61
C ASP A 248 4.54 -0.41 -19.81
N ILE A 249 3.24 -0.57 -20.01
CA ILE A 249 2.45 0.17 -21.00
C ILE A 249 2.53 1.69 -20.80
N LEU A 250 2.68 2.17 -19.56
CA LEU A 250 2.84 3.59 -19.27
C LEU A 250 4.11 4.13 -19.93
N ASP A 251 5.22 3.40 -19.80
CA ASP A 251 6.50 3.78 -20.39
C ASP A 251 6.46 3.72 -21.93
N LYS A 252 5.80 2.69 -22.49
CA LYS A 252 5.66 2.54 -23.93
C LYS A 252 4.87 3.66 -24.58
N VAL A 253 3.78 4.12 -23.92
CA VAL A 253 3.00 5.25 -24.44
C VAL A 253 3.77 6.56 -24.26
N ARG A 254 4.48 6.75 -23.17
CA ARG A 254 5.36 7.91 -22.96
C ARG A 254 6.45 8.01 -24.03
N ALA A 255 6.98 6.87 -24.48
CA ALA A 255 7.99 6.81 -25.51
C ALA A 255 7.48 7.21 -26.91
N LEU A 256 6.17 7.22 -27.19
CA LEU A 256 5.61 7.73 -28.43
C LEU A 256 5.91 9.21 -28.64
N HIS A 257 5.95 9.98 -27.53
CA HIS A 257 6.25 11.41 -27.56
C HIS A 257 7.43 11.77 -26.63
N PRO A 258 8.65 11.86 -27.17
CA PRO A 258 9.82 12.38 -26.42
C PRO A 258 9.56 13.82 -26.00
N GLY A 259 9.09 14.06 -24.80
CA GLY A 259 8.66 15.35 -24.26
C GLY A 259 7.55 15.19 -23.22
N GLY A 260 7.05 13.95 -23.05
CA GLY A 260 6.16 13.59 -21.95
C GLY A 260 4.74 14.20 -22.01
N MET A 261 4.31 14.71 -23.18
CA MET A 261 2.97 15.33 -23.31
C MET A 261 1.85 14.30 -23.39
N LEU A 262 2.13 13.10 -23.91
CA LEU A 262 1.15 12.03 -24.06
C LEU A 262 1.40 10.94 -23.03
N THR A 263 0.49 10.77 -22.09
CA THR A 263 0.58 9.78 -21.00
C THR A 263 -0.74 9.05 -20.79
N LEU A 264 -0.71 7.97 -20.04
CA LEU A 264 -1.88 7.21 -19.65
C LEU A 264 -2.06 7.23 -18.14
N SER A 265 -3.31 7.28 -17.71
CA SER A 265 -3.70 6.96 -16.34
C SER A 265 -4.54 5.69 -16.33
N ILE A 266 -4.23 4.75 -15.43
CA ILE A 266 -4.91 3.46 -15.32
C ILE A 266 -5.48 3.32 -13.91
N GLY A 267 -6.78 3.11 -13.81
CA GLY A 267 -7.44 2.74 -12.56
C GLY A 267 -7.82 1.26 -12.58
N VAL A 268 -7.35 0.49 -11.60
CA VAL A 268 -7.61 -0.94 -11.48
C VAL A 268 -8.39 -1.21 -10.20
N GLY A 269 -9.48 -1.99 -10.34
CA GLY A 269 -10.24 -2.54 -9.22
C GLY A 269 -10.28 -4.05 -9.32
N HIS A 270 -9.81 -4.75 -8.28
CA HIS A 270 -9.79 -6.20 -8.23
C HIS A 270 -10.00 -6.74 -6.82
N GLY A 271 -10.30 -8.03 -6.70
CA GLY A 271 -10.57 -8.67 -5.41
C GLY A 271 -11.93 -8.35 -4.79
N GLY A 272 -12.76 -7.50 -5.40
CA GLY A 272 -14.11 -7.19 -4.93
C GLY A 272 -15.04 -8.41 -4.97
N ALA A 273 -16.11 -8.42 -4.17
CA ALA A 273 -17.06 -9.52 -4.14
C ALA A 273 -17.90 -9.62 -5.42
N THR A 274 -18.08 -8.51 -6.13
CA THR A 274 -18.85 -8.41 -7.37
C THR A 274 -18.08 -7.63 -8.44
N MET A 275 -18.47 -7.80 -9.71
CA MET A 275 -17.93 -7.00 -10.81
C MET A 275 -18.25 -5.51 -10.65
N GLN A 276 -19.41 -5.17 -10.10
CA GLN A 276 -19.78 -3.78 -9.81
C GLN A 276 -18.81 -3.16 -8.80
N GLU A 277 -18.48 -3.87 -7.74
CA GLU A 277 -17.51 -3.42 -6.75
C GLU A 277 -16.12 -3.22 -7.35
N CYS A 278 -15.67 -4.14 -8.21
CA CYS A 278 -14.42 -3.96 -8.96
C CYS A 278 -14.46 -2.72 -9.87
N GLN A 279 -15.61 -2.45 -10.50
CA GLN A 279 -15.78 -1.23 -11.31
C GLN A 279 -15.75 0.05 -10.48
N GLU A 280 -16.38 0.06 -9.30
CA GLU A 280 -16.34 1.19 -8.37
C GLU A 280 -14.91 1.43 -7.86
N MET A 281 -14.20 0.36 -7.49
CA MET A 281 -12.78 0.43 -7.13
C MET A 281 -11.91 0.97 -8.28
N ALA A 282 -12.14 0.54 -9.52
CA ALA A 282 -11.40 1.05 -10.67
C ALA A 282 -11.68 2.53 -10.94
N ARG A 283 -12.93 2.99 -10.71
CA ARG A 283 -13.29 4.40 -10.83
C ARG A 283 -12.59 5.26 -9.80
N GLU A 284 -12.61 4.86 -8.54
CA GLU A 284 -11.86 5.55 -7.50
C GLU A 284 -10.35 5.57 -7.80
N SER A 285 -9.83 4.45 -8.34
CA SER A 285 -8.41 4.34 -8.70
C SER A 285 -8.02 5.31 -9.81
N ILE A 286 -8.82 5.40 -10.88
CA ILE A 286 -8.50 6.34 -11.98
C ILE A 286 -8.62 7.79 -11.52
N ASP A 287 -9.58 8.12 -10.66
CA ASP A 287 -9.74 9.46 -10.12
C ASP A 287 -8.53 9.85 -9.24
N ILE A 288 -8.03 8.91 -8.43
CA ILE A 288 -6.79 9.12 -7.65
C ILE A 288 -5.58 9.23 -8.58
N ALA A 289 -5.44 8.38 -9.60
CA ALA A 289 -4.32 8.45 -10.54
C ALA A 289 -4.28 9.82 -11.24
N LEU A 290 -5.42 10.31 -11.74
CA LEU A 290 -5.55 11.61 -12.35
C LEU A 290 -5.29 12.75 -11.36
N GLY A 291 -5.82 12.63 -10.13
CA GLY A 291 -5.61 13.61 -9.06
C GLY A 291 -4.17 13.64 -8.53
N ARG A 292 -3.35 12.63 -8.82
CA ARG A 292 -1.91 12.61 -8.54
C ARG A 292 -1.05 13.17 -9.68
N GLY A 293 -1.71 13.68 -10.74
CA GLY A 293 -1.05 14.29 -11.90
C GLY A 293 -1.04 13.41 -13.15
N GLY A 294 -1.68 12.25 -13.14
CA GLY A 294 -1.70 11.30 -14.26
C GLY A 294 -0.40 10.50 -14.39
N ASP A 295 -0.21 9.88 -15.57
CA ASP A 295 0.98 9.09 -15.93
C ASP A 295 1.27 7.95 -14.95
N GLN A 296 0.23 7.28 -14.45
CA GLN A 296 0.37 6.23 -13.47
C GLN A 296 -0.79 5.24 -13.47
N ALA A 297 -0.53 4.03 -12.96
CA ALA A 297 -1.55 3.08 -12.61
C ALA A 297 -1.79 3.10 -11.09
N ALA A 298 -3.05 3.24 -10.70
CA ALA A 298 -3.51 3.05 -9.33
C ALA A 298 -4.31 1.75 -9.25
N VAL A 299 -3.93 0.87 -8.35
CA VAL A 299 -4.56 -0.44 -8.16
C VAL A 299 -5.19 -0.48 -6.79
N LYS A 300 -6.51 -0.62 -6.74
CA LYS A 300 -7.27 -0.72 -5.49
C LYS A 300 -7.66 -2.16 -5.21
N THR A 301 -7.34 -2.61 -4.01
CA THR A 301 -7.82 -3.84 -3.39
C THR A 301 -8.68 -3.52 -2.18
N VAL A 302 -9.23 -4.55 -1.53
CA VAL A 302 -9.91 -4.41 -0.23
C VAL A 302 -8.97 -3.90 0.88
N ASP A 303 -7.66 -4.11 0.74
CA ASP A 303 -6.64 -3.75 1.73
C ASP A 303 -6.06 -2.34 1.54
N GLY A 304 -6.26 -1.71 0.35
CA GLY A 304 -5.74 -0.37 0.08
C GLY A 304 -5.38 -0.12 -1.38
N PHE A 305 -4.49 0.85 -1.61
CA PHE A 305 -4.02 1.24 -2.93
C PHE A 305 -2.54 0.96 -3.11
N GLU A 306 -2.18 0.52 -4.32
CA GLU A 306 -0.81 0.44 -4.81
C GLU A 306 -0.67 1.35 -6.04
N PHE A 307 0.52 1.97 -6.23
CA PHE A 307 0.76 2.91 -7.32
C PHE A 307 1.98 2.49 -8.13
N PHE A 308 1.88 2.64 -9.46
CA PHE A 308 2.94 2.30 -10.42
C PHE A 308 3.08 3.45 -11.41
N GLY A 309 4.30 3.88 -11.77
CA GLY A 309 4.55 5.03 -12.63
C GLY A 309 4.62 6.35 -11.86
N GLY A 310 4.16 7.46 -12.47
CA GLY A 310 4.19 8.80 -11.86
C GLY A 310 5.56 9.47 -11.92
N ILE A 311 6.36 9.16 -12.94
CA ILE A 311 7.74 9.63 -13.11
C ILE A 311 7.79 10.93 -13.94
N SER A 312 6.79 11.17 -14.81
CA SER A 312 6.82 12.33 -15.69
C SER A 312 6.64 13.64 -14.93
N HIS A 313 7.40 14.65 -15.33
CA HIS A 313 7.11 16.04 -15.01
C HIS A 313 5.89 16.43 -15.86
N GLY A 314 4.69 16.42 -15.25
CA GLY A 314 3.47 16.81 -15.97
C GLY A 314 3.62 18.20 -16.61
N VAL A 315 3.02 18.35 -17.79
CA VAL A 315 3.01 19.64 -18.49
C VAL A 315 1.96 20.55 -17.81
N GLU A 316 2.35 21.77 -17.51
CA GLU A 316 1.44 22.80 -16.99
C GLU A 316 0.27 23.01 -17.96
N LYS A 317 -0.95 22.78 -17.49
CA LYS A 317 -2.16 22.92 -18.29
C LYS A 317 -2.63 24.37 -18.28
N ARG A 318 -2.69 25.01 -19.43
CA ARG A 318 -3.16 26.37 -19.58
C ARG A 318 -4.62 26.36 -20.05
N SER A 319 -5.59 26.42 -19.16
CA SER A 319 -7.01 26.49 -19.54
C SER A 319 -7.76 27.59 -18.82
N HIS A 320 -7.65 28.84 -19.33
CA HIS A 320 -8.50 29.95 -18.91
C HIS A 320 -10.01 29.67 -19.04
N VAL A 321 -10.39 28.78 -19.95
CA VAL A 321 -11.79 28.37 -20.14
C VAL A 321 -12.27 27.57 -18.91
N ARG A 322 -11.48 26.65 -18.41
CA ARG A 322 -11.82 25.84 -17.21
C ARG A 322 -11.91 26.72 -15.97
N SER A 323 -10.92 27.57 -15.71
CA SER A 323 -10.93 28.49 -14.56
C SER A 323 -12.15 29.42 -14.61
N ARG A 324 -12.57 29.93 -15.81
CA ARG A 324 -13.79 30.72 -15.98
C ARG A 324 -15.06 29.94 -15.65
N ILE A 325 -15.16 28.68 -16.12
CA ILE A 325 -16.33 27.81 -15.84
C ILE A 325 -16.43 27.57 -14.34
N ILE A 326 -15.33 27.21 -13.69
CA ILE A 326 -15.24 26.96 -12.25
C ILE A 326 -15.59 28.25 -11.46
N ALA A 327 -15.05 29.41 -11.84
CA ALA A 327 -15.34 30.67 -11.17
C ALA A 327 -16.84 30.99 -11.19
N ASN A 328 -17.50 30.82 -12.35
CA ASN A 328 -18.95 31.04 -12.47
C ASN A 328 -19.73 30.01 -11.64
N ALA A 329 -19.37 28.72 -11.70
CA ALA A 329 -20.03 27.67 -10.92
C ALA A 329 -19.88 27.92 -9.42
N LEU A 330 -18.68 28.28 -8.94
CA LEU A 330 -18.44 28.62 -7.54
C LEU A 330 -19.24 29.87 -7.11
N ALA A 331 -19.26 30.92 -7.91
CA ALA A 331 -20.06 32.13 -7.63
C ALA A 331 -21.56 31.79 -7.50
N ASP A 332 -22.08 30.90 -8.35
CA ASP A 332 -23.48 30.46 -8.27
C ASP A 332 -23.75 29.64 -7.01
N GLN A 333 -22.81 28.75 -6.60
CA GLN A 333 -22.93 28.00 -5.34
C GLN A 333 -22.90 28.97 -4.13
N ILE A 334 -22.04 29.97 -4.13
CA ILE A 334 -21.96 31.00 -3.08
C ILE A 334 -23.31 31.76 -3.01
N ARG A 335 -23.84 32.31 -4.12
CA ARG A 335 -25.10 33.03 -4.14
C ARG A 335 -26.31 32.23 -3.69
N GLN A 336 -26.30 30.93 -3.88
CA GLN A 336 -27.35 29.98 -3.41
C GLN A 336 -27.26 29.65 -1.95
N SER A 337 -26.26 30.13 -1.21
CA SER A 337 -25.99 29.81 0.17
C SER A 337 -26.42 30.95 1.10
N ASP A 338 -26.84 30.61 2.32
CA ASP A 338 -27.20 31.59 3.35
C ASP A 338 -25.95 32.18 3.99
N SER A 339 -24.88 31.38 4.06
CA SER A 339 -23.58 31.76 4.59
C SER A 339 -22.48 30.85 4.02
N VAL A 340 -21.24 31.31 4.09
CA VAL A 340 -20.06 30.52 3.67
C VAL A 340 -19.08 30.42 4.80
N ILE A 341 -18.61 29.20 5.07
CA ILE A 341 -17.49 28.94 5.97
C ILE A 341 -16.32 28.49 5.09
N ILE A 342 -15.16 29.13 5.26
CA ILE A 342 -13.95 28.80 4.53
C ILE A 342 -12.96 28.23 5.56
N MET A 343 -12.32 27.12 5.27
CA MET A 343 -11.27 26.57 6.11
C MET A 343 -10.18 25.89 5.28
N GLY A 344 -8.94 25.93 5.77
CA GLY A 344 -7.81 25.18 5.23
C GLY A 344 -7.53 23.91 6.02
N HIS A 345 -6.25 23.50 5.99
CA HIS A 345 -5.75 22.42 6.82
C HIS A 345 -5.42 22.92 8.25
N ARG A 346 -5.34 21.97 9.22
CA ARG A 346 -4.89 22.32 10.57
C ARG A 346 -3.45 22.82 10.52
N GLN A 347 -3.13 23.79 11.36
CA GLN A 347 -1.87 24.56 11.29
C GLN A 347 -1.73 25.25 9.92
N SER A 348 -2.82 25.87 9.46
CA SER A 348 -2.88 26.61 8.18
C SER A 348 -1.66 27.51 8.02
N ASP A 349 -1.06 27.45 6.84
CA ASP A 349 0.08 28.27 6.45
C ASP A 349 -0.33 29.49 5.62
N LEU A 350 0.63 30.16 5.00
CA LEU A 350 0.35 31.35 4.19
C LEU A 350 -0.44 31.02 2.91
N ASP A 351 -0.37 29.79 2.36
CA ASP A 351 -1.17 29.43 1.20
C ASP A 351 -2.61 29.11 1.58
N ALA A 352 -2.81 28.33 2.64
CA ALA A 352 -4.15 28.05 3.16
C ALA A 352 -4.89 29.31 3.57
N ILE A 353 -4.23 30.24 4.30
CA ILE A 353 -4.86 31.49 4.74
C ILE A 353 -4.98 32.49 3.58
N GLY A 354 -3.97 32.62 2.72
CA GLY A 354 -3.99 33.50 1.56
C GLY A 354 -5.11 33.15 0.58
N SER A 355 -5.25 31.87 0.23
CA SER A 355 -6.35 31.37 -0.60
C SER A 355 -7.71 31.55 0.08
N ALA A 356 -7.82 31.31 1.39
CA ALA A 356 -9.05 31.55 2.14
C ALA A 356 -9.47 33.02 2.13
N ILE A 357 -8.52 33.97 2.25
CA ILE A 357 -8.77 35.42 2.14
C ILE A 357 -9.28 35.79 0.72
N GLY A 358 -8.66 35.22 -0.32
CA GLY A 358 -9.13 35.40 -1.68
C GLY A 358 -10.57 34.92 -1.90
N LEU A 359 -10.90 33.73 -1.34
CA LEU A 359 -12.27 33.19 -1.37
C LEU A 359 -13.25 34.00 -0.54
N LEU A 360 -12.83 34.53 0.62
CA LEU A 360 -13.63 35.49 1.38
C LEU A 360 -13.98 36.75 0.56
N ARG A 361 -13.01 37.27 -0.22
CA ARG A 361 -13.27 38.38 -1.15
C ARG A 361 -14.29 37.97 -2.21
N MET A 362 -14.19 36.76 -2.76
CA MET A 362 -15.16 36.27 -3.74
C MET A 362 -16.58 36.19 -3.15
N CYS A 363 -16.71 35.74 -1.90
CA CYS A 363 -17.99 35.75 -1.16
C CYS A 363 -18.52 37.17 -0.97
N LYS A 364 -17.66 38.13 -0.57
CA LYS A 364 -18.01 39.56 -0.46
C LYS A 364 -18.48 40.13 -1.80
N MET A 365 -17.90 39.74 -2.94
CA MET A 365 -18.34 40.13 -4.28
C MET A 365 -19.71 39.52 -4.67
N CYS A 366 -20.11 38.46 -4.03
CA CYS A 366 -21.41 37.81 -4.19
C CYS A 366 -22.45 38.26 -3.16
N ASP A 367 -22.12 39.23 -2.28
CA ASP A 367 -22.95 39.75 -1.19
C ASP A 367 -23.43 38.66 -0.21
N VAL A 368 -22.62 37.63 0.05
CA VAL A 368 -22.94 36.52 0.95
C VAL A 368 -22.09 36.61 2.22
N PRO A 369 -22.69 36.54 3.44
CA PRO A 369 -21.96 36.50 4.71
C PRO A 369 -20.99 35.32 4.75
N SER A 370 -19.73 35.59 5.13
CA SER A 370 -18.68 34.58 5.08
C SER A 370 -17.63 34.82 6.15
N VAL A 371 -17.07 33.70 6.65
CA VAL A 371 -16.04 33.71 7.66
C VAL A 371 -14.96 32.65 7.35
N ILE A 372 -13.74 32.90 7.87
CA ILE A 372 -12.62 31.94 7.81
C ILE A 372 -12.51 31.27 9.17
N ALA A 373 -12.68 29.97 9.21
CA ALA A 373 -12.49 29.16 10.41
C ALA A 373 -11.01 28.80 10.54
N VAL A 374 -10.36 29.32 11.56
CA VAL A 374 -8.92 29.10 11.83
C VAL A 374 -8.63 29.19 13.32
N ARG A 375 -7.75 28.28 13.82
CA ARG A 375 -7.20 28.37 15.18
C ARG A 375 -6.07 29.38 15.21
N SER A 376 -6.37 30.59 15.59
CA SER A 376 -5.44 31.73 15.54
C SER A 376 -4.12 31.49 16.28
N LYS A 377 -4.11 30.64 17.31
CA LYS A 377 -2.91 30.30 18.09
C LYS A 377 -2.08 29.16 17.51
N ALA A 378 -2.64 28.38 16.59
CA ALA A 378 -2.01 27.18 16.04
C ALA A 378 -1.61 27.35 14.56
N THR A 379 -2.07 28.38 13.90
CA THR A 379 -1.72 28.67 12.51
C THR A 379 -0.25 29.04 12.35
N LEU A 380 0.35 28.64 11.24
CA LEU A 380 1.70 29.05 10.84
C LEU A 380 1.71 30.44 10.15
N ALA A 381 0.53 30.95 9.80
CA ALA A 381 0.35 32.27 9.18
C ALA A 381 0.05 33.39 10.20
N GLY A 382 0.48 33.23 11.45
CA GLY A 382 0.20 34.19 12.53
C GLY A 382 0.54 35.64 12.18
N GLN A 383 1.70 35.87 11.56
CA GLN A 383 2.10 37.21 11.11
C GLN A 383 1.12 37.84 10.09
N LEU A 384 0.54 37.01 9.20
CA LEU A 384 -0.49 37.49 8.27
C LEU A 384 -1.78 37.87 9.01
N LEU A 385 -2.22 37.07 9.98
CA LEU A 385 -3.37 37.38 10.81
C LEU A 385 -3.15 38.69 11.60
N ASP A 386 -1.95 38.91 12.15
CA ASP A 386 -1.61 40.15 12.88
C ASP A 386 -1.74 41.40 11.97
N VAL A 387 -1.29 41.30 10.74
CA VAL A 387 -1.43 42.38 9.74
C VAL A 387 -2.91 42.68 9.44
N PHE A 388 -3.79 41.68 9.35
CA PHE A 388 -5.23 41.87 9.18
C PHE A 388 -5.90 42.43 10.43
N ASN A 389 -5.46 42.01 11.63
CA ASN A 389 -5.92 42.57 12.91
C ASN A 389 -5.58 44.05 13.04
N GLU A 390 -4.34 44.43 12.69
CA GLU A 390 -3.91 45.85 12.67
C GLU A 390 -4.73 46.70 11.65
N ALA A 391 -5.16 46.08 10.57
CA ALA A 391 -6.03 46.73 9.56
C ALA A 391 -7.53 46.79 9.96
N GLY A 392 -7.91 46.13 11.08
CA GLY A 392 -9.31 46.07 11.53
C GLY A 392 -10.18 45.07 10.75
N GLU A 393 -9.57 44.09 10.10
CA GLU A 393 -10.25 43.00 9.34
C GLU A 393 -10.30 41.68 10.10
N ASP A 394 -9.99 41.65 11.41
CA ASP A 394 -9.94 40.50 12.29
C ASP A 394 -11.27 39.78 12.47
N HIS A 395 -12.38 40.49 12.34
CA HIS A 395 -13.74 39.95 12.49
C HIS A 395 -14.12 38.88 11.43
N ASN A 396 -13.31 38.69 10.41
CA ASN A 396 -13.51 37.66 9.41
C ASN A 396 -12.85 36.32 9.82
N PHE A 397 -11.92 36.33 10.78
CA PHE A 397 -11.28 35.12 11.32
C PHE A 397 -11.95 34.74 12.62
N ILE A 398 -12.48 33.51 12.69
CA ILE A 398 -13.15 33.03 13.90
C ILE A 398 -12.63 31.63 14.26
N GLU A 399 -12.65 31.33 15.55
CA GLU A 399 -12.29 30.00 16.02
C GLU A 399 -13.29 28.95 15.49
N PRO A 400 -12.86 27.77 15.06
CA PRO A 400 -13.72 26.73 14.47
C PRO A 400 -14.97 26.43 15.29
N GLU A 401 -14.86 26.39 16.62
CA GLU A 401 -15.96 26.10 17.53
C GLU A 401 -17.07 27.17 17.49
N GLU A 402 -16.75 28.38 17.13
CA GLU A 402 -17.73 29.49 17.03
C GLU A 402 -18.58 29.38 15.77
N THR A 403 -18.02 28.76 14.71
CA THR A 403 -18.74 28.54 13.44
C THR A 403 -19.92 27.58 13.57
N TYR A 404 -19.91 26.67 14.56
CA TYR A 404 -20.99 25.69 14.73
C TYR A 404 -22.37 26.29 14.86
N LYS A 405 -22.46 27.53 15.36
CA LYS A 405 -23.72 28.26 15.52
C LYS A 405 -24.20 28.91 14.22
N LEU A 406 -23.29 29.07 13.25
CA LEU A 406 -23.57 29.71 11.96
C LEU A 406 -24.02 28.69 10.89
N ILE A 407 -23.85 27.38 11.17
CA ILE A 407 -24.15 26.34 10.20
C ILE A 407 -25.66 26.14 10.08
N THR A 408 -26.16 26.30 8.85
CA THR A 408 -27.53 26.01 8.42
C THR A 408 -27.51 24.91 7.35
N PRO A 409 -28.66 24.32 6.98
CA PRO A 409 -28.72 23.35 5.87
C PRO A 409 -28.25 23.91 4.52
N LYS A 410 -28.21 25.24 4.36
CA LYS A 410 -27.77 25.95 3.14
C LYS A 410 -26.37 26.55 3.28
N THR A 411 -25.69 26.37 4.41
CA THR A 411 -24.31 26.83 4.56
C THR A 411 -23.39 26.08 3.58
N LEU A 412 -22.59 26.84 2.85
CA LEU A 412 -21.54 26.30 1.99
C LEU A 412 -20.21 26.23 2.75
N LEU A 413 -19.61 25.08 2.79
CA LEU A 413 -18.24 24.91 3.24
C LEU A 413 -17.29 24.93 2.05
N ILE A 414 -16.32 25.85 2.05
CA ILE A 414 -15.22 25.85 1.08
C ILE A 414 -13.96 25.39 1.81
N VAL A 415 -13.42 24.28 1.37
CA VAL A 415 -12.13 23.76 1.83
C VAL A 415 -11.07 24.17 0.83
N THR A 416 -10.03 24.83 1.29
CA THR A 416 -8.90 25.26 0.46
C THR A 416 -7.60 24.68 0.96
N ASP A 417 -6.67 24.45 0.02
CA ASP A 417 -5.31 23.95 0.28
C ASP A 417 -5.24 22.61 1.01
N THR A 418 -6.32 21.85 0.95
CA THR A 418 -6.36 20.45 1.35
C THR A 418 -7.64 19.78 0.86
N TYR A 419 -7.56 18.52 0.51
CA TYR A 419 -8.71 17.66 0.20
C TYR A 419 -8.85 16.49 1.18
N GLN A 420 -7.90 16.35 2.13
CA GLN A 420 -7.87 15.23 3.07
C GLN A 420 -8.69 15.52 4.33
N LYS A 421 -9.69 14.68 4.61
CA LYS A 421 -10.55 14.81 5.80
C LYS A 421 -9.77 14.90 7.11
N ARG A 422 -8.68 14.12 7.24
CA ARG A 422 -7.85 14.08 8.47
C ARG A 422 -7.04 15.36 8.71
N LEU A 423 -6.80 16.14 7.66
CA LEU A 423 -6.00 17.37 7.72
C LEU A 423 -6.84 18.64 7.90
N LEU A 424 -8.16 18.55 7.76
CA LEU A 424 -9.04 19.69 7.93
C LEU A 424 -8.80 20.43 9.25
N GLU A 425 -8.93 21.74 9.24
CA GLU A 425 -8.84 22.59 10.42
C GLU A 425 -9.80 22.10 11.50
N ASP A 426 -11.03 21.73 11.11
CA ASP A 426 -12.01 21.12 12.00
C ASP A 426 -12.91 20.12 11.25
N GLN A 427 -12.85 18.84 11.64
CA GLN A 427 -13.68 17.80 11.02
C GLN A 427 -15.17 17.92 11.34
N LYS A 428 -15.54 18.51 12.50
CA LYS A 428 -16.94 18.67 12.87
C LYS A 428 -17.67 19.69 12.01
N ILE A 429 -16.99 20.71 11.49
CA ILE A 429 -17.54 21.64 10.52
C ILE A 429 -17.91 20.87 9.24
N TYR A 430 -16.97 20.04 8.75
CA TYR A 430 -17.19 19.20 7.57
C TYR A 430 -18.39 18.25 7.76
N GLU A 431 -18.46 17.55 8.91
CA GLU A 431 -19.53 16.59 9.21
C GLU A 431 -20.92 17.27 9.27
N LYS A 432 -20.98 18.54 9.66
CA LYS A 432 -22.24 19.29 9.78
C LYS A 432 -22.69 19.95 8.47
N CYS A 433 -21.77 20.19 7.52
CA CYS A 433 -22.06 20.82 6.26
C CYS A 433 -22.39 19.80 5.18
N SER A 434 -23.56 19.89 4.57
CA SER A 434 -23.97 19.00 3.47
C SER A 434 -23.48 19.48 2.09
N ARG A 435 -23.03 20.73 1.97
CA ARG A 435 -22.57 21.35 0.73
C ARG A 435 -21.12 21.73 0.87
N VAL A 436 -20.24 20.98 0.19
CA VAL A 436 -18.78 21.15 0.30
C VAL A 436 -18.19 21.43 -1.08
N VAL A 437 -17.34 22.44 -1.14
CA VAL A 437 -16.47 22.75 -2.29
C VAL A 437 -15.03 22.51 -1.86
N VAL A 438 -14.20 21.98 -2.76
CA VAL A 438 -12.76 21.77 -2.52
C VAL A 438 -11.96 22.49 -3.61
N ILE A 439 -10.95 23.27 -3.18
CA ILE A 439 -9.97 23.93 -4.05
C ILE A 439 -8.59 23.55 -3.54
N ASP A 440 -7.84 22.78 -4.33
CA ASP A 440 -6.57 22.21 -3.86
C ASP A 440 -5.62 21.91 -5.03
N HIS A 441 -4.32 21.97 -4.76
CA HIS A 441 -3.25 21.66 -5.70
C HIS A 441 -2.40 20.44 -5.28
N HIS A 442 -2.64 19.87 -4.12
CA HIS A 442 -1.91 18.72 -3.63
C HIS A 442 -2.24 17.44 -4.42
N ARG A 443 -1.27 16.54 -4.61
CA ARG A 443 -1.52 15.23 -5.24
C ARG A 443 -2.49 14.40 -4.41
N MET A 444 -3.53 13.84 -5.04
CA MET A 444 -4.55 13.07 -4.36
C MET A 444 -3.97 11.85 -3.63
N ALA A 445 -4.43 11.66 -2.40
CA ALA A 445 -4.14 10.50 -1.56
C ALA A 445 -5.44 9.89 -1.03
N VAL A 446 -5.33 8.73 -0.42
CA VAL A 446 -6.46 8.01 0.21
C VAL A 446 -7.03 8.82 1.38
N GLY A 447 -8.36 8.82 1.54
CA GLY A 447 -9.04 9.54 2.63
C GLY A 447 -9.44 10.99 2.26
N HIS A 448 -9.69 11.23 0.98
CA HIS A 448 -10.18 12.49 0.45
C HIS A 448 -11.63 12.80 0.85
N ILE A 449 -12.06 14.04 0.63
CA ILE A 449 -13.44 14.49 0.78
C ILE A 449 -14.29 13.85 -0.32
N ASP A 450 -15.32 13.06 0.08
CA ASP A 450 -16.17 12.36 -0.86
C ASP A 450 -17.22 13.31 -1.45
N ASN A 451 -17.47 13.19 -2.74
CA ASN A 451 -18.58 13.83 -3.46
C ASN A 451 -18.75 15.34 -3.16
N PRO A 452 -17.71 16.17 -3.25
CA PRO A 452 -17.89 17.60 -3.15
C PRO A 452 -18.80 18.09 -4.28
N ILE A 453 -19.65 19.10 -4.03
CA ILE A 453 -20.51 19.69 -5.06
C ILE A 453 -19.74 20.40 -6.17
N LEU A 454 -18.51 20.82 -5.85
CA LEU A 454 -17.53 21.35 -6.78
C LEU A 454 -16.13 20.97 -6.31
N LEU A 455 -15.34 20.41 -7.23
CA LEU A 455 -13.93 20.09 -7.01
C LEU A 455 -13.09 20.86 -8.05
N TYR A 456 -12.28 21.80 -7.59
CA TYR A 456 -11.25 22.45 -8.39
C TYR A 456 -9.88 22.00 -7.89
N HIS A 457 -9.38 20.96 -8.55
CA HIS A 457 -8.14 20.29 -8.16
C HIS A 457 -7.16 20.30 -9.35
N GLU A 458 -5.98 20.91 -9.15
CA GLU A 458 -4.96 21.13 -10.17
C GLU A 458 -3.56 20.85 -9.59
N PRO A 459 -3.06 19.61 -9.69
CA PRO A 459 -1.77 19.22 -9.09
C PRO A 459 -0.55 19.92 -9.69
N PHE A 460 -0.71 20.60 -10.80
CA PHE A 460 0.36 21.35 -11.47
C PHE A 460 0.33 22.86 -11.17
N ALA A 461 -0.69 23.35 -10.47
CA ALA A 461 -0.68 24.71 -9.97
C ALA A 461 0.36 24.82 -8.84
N SER A 462 1.00 25.99 -8.74
CA SER A 462 2.03 26.22 -7.72
C SER A 462 1.47 26.27 -6.31
N SER A 463 0.22 26.68 -6.14
CA SER A 463 -0.44 26.92 -4.86
C SER A 463 -1.95 27.02 -4.99
N ALA A 464 -2.69 26.83 -3.90
CA ALA A 464 -4.12 27.12 -3.83
C ALA A 464 -4.39 28.63 -4.04
N SER A 465 -3.51 29.50 -3.59
CA SER A 465 -3.56 30.95 -3.83
C SER A 465 -3.47 31.31 -5.31
N GLU A 466 -2.67 30.59 -6.11
CA GLU A 466 -2.66 30.74 -7.58
C GLU A 466 -4.02 30.42 -8.16
N LEU A 467 -4.60 29.26 -7.79
CA LEU A 467 -5.93 28.85 -8.26
C LEU A 467 -7.01 29.88 -7.93
N VAL A 468 -7.03 30.38 -6.70
CA VAL A 468 -7.98 31.37 -6.24
C VAL A 468 -7.77 32.72 -6.97
N CYS A 469 -6.50 33.11 -7.20
CA CYS A 469 -6.16 34.30 -7.97
C CYS A 469 -6.74 34.21 -9.40
N GLU A 470 -6.65 33.07 -10.05
CA GLU A 470 -7.25 32.87 -11.38
C GLU A 470 -8.78 33.00 -11.34
N LEU A 471 -9.45 32.41 -10.35
CA LEU A 471 -10.91 32.51 -10.21
C LEU A 471 -11.36 33.96 -10.04
N LEU A 472 -10.63 34.74 -9.23
CA LEU A 472 -10.92 36.16 -8.99
C LEU A 472 -10.82 37.01 -10.23
N GLN A 473 -9.98 36.66 -11.21
CA GLN A 473 -9.87 37.41 -12.48
C GLN A 473 -11.15 37.35 -13.34
N PHE A 474 -11.97 36.31 -13.14
CA PHE A 474 -13.24 36.14 -13.84
C PHE A 474 -14.45 36.74 -13.09
N MET A 475 -14.23 37.30 -11.90
CA MET A 475 -15.28 37.99 -11.15
C MET A 475 -15.50 39.42 -11.69
N PRO A 476 -16.70 40.00 -11.53
CA PRO A 476 -16.98 41.33 -12.03
C PRO A 476 -16.01 42.40 -11.52
N ALA A 477 -15.42 43.17 -12.43
CA ALA A 477 -14.36 44.17 -12.16
C ALA A 477 -14.74 45.31 -11.20
N GLN A 478 -16.03 45.47 -10.87
CA GLN A 478 -16.53 46.54 -10.02
C GLN A 478 -16.11 46.41 -8.55
N ASN A 479 -15.74 45.22 -8.10
CA ASN A 479 -15.31 44.91 -6.72
C ASN A 479 -13.88 44.38 -6.71
N ASN A 480 -12.90 45.28 -6.89
CA ASN A 480 -11.48 44.89 -6.87
C ASN A 480 -11.06 44.35 -5.50
N ILE A 481 -10.08 43.43 -5.52
CA ILE A 481 -9.37 42.99 -4.29
C ILE A 481 -8.59 44.16 -3.70
N THR A 482 -8.48 44.23 -2.39
CA THR A 482 -7.65 45.24 -1.70
C THR A 482 -6.17 44.89 -1.83
N GLN A 483 -5.30 45.86 -1.58
CA GLN A 483 -3.85 45.65 -1.53
C GLN A 483 -3.47 44.54 -0.52
N LEU A 484 -4.13 44.53 0.64
CA LEU A 484 -3.87 43.58 1.70
C LEU A 484 -4.24 42.13 1.30
N GLU A 485 -5.40 41.97 0.65
CA GLU A 485 -5.83 40.67 0.12
C GLU A 485 -4.93 40.19 -1.04
N ALA A 486 -4.48 41.10 -1.89
CA ALA A 486 -3.51 40.79 -2.94
C ALA A 486 -2.15 40.35 -2.35
N GLN A 487 -1.74 40.99 -1.25
CA GLN A 487 -0.54 40.58 -0.51
C GLN A 487 -0.67 39.19 0.14
N ALA A 488 -1.83 38.89 0.72
CA ALA A 488 -2.12 37.57 1.29
C ALA A 488 -2.02 36.47 0.22
N LEU A 489 -2.66 36.63 -0.92
CA LEU A 489 -2.56 35.66 -2.04
C LEU A 489 -1.12 35.53 -2.55
N LEU A 490 -0.39 36.65 -2.70
CA LEU A 490 1.00 36.61 -3.12
C LEU A 490 1.89 35.90 -2.10
N SER A 491 1.59 35.98 -0.80
CA SER A 491 2.35 35.28 0.23
C SER A 491 2.19 33.77 0.14
N GLY A 492 0.99 33.27 -0.18
CA GLY A 492 0.76 31.84 -0.45
C GLY A 492 1.57 31.34 -1.64
N ILE A 493 1.47 32.05 -2.79
CA ILE A 493 2.28 31.73 -3.98
C ILE A 493 3.78 31.73 -3.63
N MET A 494 4.27 32.73 -2.91
CA MET A 494 5.69 32.81 -2.53
C MET A 494 6.13 31.72 -1.57
N LEU A 495 5.25 31.24 -0.69
CA LEU A 495 5.55 30.13 0.23
C LEU A 495 5.83 28.86 -0.59
N ASP A 496 4.89 28.41 -1.38
CA ASP A 496 4.93 27.14 -2.08
C ASP A 496 5.95 27.10 -3.23
N THR A 497 6.17 28.26 -3.86
CA THR A 497 7.18 28.40 -4.90
C THR A 497 8.60 28.70 -4.36
N ARG A 498 8.78 28.82 -3.04
CA ARG A 498 10.04 29.32 -2.44
C ARG A 498 10.51 30.61 -3.09
N SER A 499 9.63 31.60 -3.08
CA SER A 499 9.89 32.88 -3.72
C SER A 499 10.21 32.74 -5.22
N PHE A 500 9.41 31.95 -5.95
CA PHE A 500 9.50 31.68 -7.39
C PHE A 500 10.74 30.88 -7.83
N ALA A 501 11.29 30.03 -6.94
CA ALA A 501 12.41 29.15 -7.25
C ALA A 501 11.95 27.74 -7.71
N LEU A 502 10.82 27.25 -7.24
CA LEU A 502 10.33 25.90 -7.50
C LEU A 502 8.85 25.90 -7.89
N HIS A 503 8.43 24.89 -8.65
CA HIS A 503 7.03 24.70 -9.08
C HIS A 503 6.39 25.91 -9.74
N VAL A 504 7.16 26.62 -10.55
CA VAL A 504 6.75 27.88 -11.15
C VAL A 504 6.47 27.66 -12.62
N GLY A 505 5.24 27.90 -13.01
CA GLY A 505 4.80 27.91 -14.39
C GLY A 505 4.48 29.31 -14.91
N VAL A 506 4.02 29.40 -16.16
CA VAL A 506 3.55 30.65 -16.74
C VAL A 506 2.36 31.23 -15.96
N ARG A 507 1.42 30.36 -15.52
CA ARG A 507 0.25 30.72 -14.72
C ARG A 507 0.64 31.39 -13.41
N THR A 508 1.68 30.90 -12.74
CA THR A 508 2.20 31.46 -11.48
C THR A 508 2.68 32.89 -11.67
N PHE A 509 3.44 33.17 -12.75
CA PHE A 509 3.89 34.53 -13.06
C PHE A 509 2.73 35.43 -13.48
N GLU A 510 1.77 34.93 -14.24
CA GLU A 510 0.55 35.67 -14.60
C GLU A 510 -0.25 36.06 -13.35
N ALA A 511 -0.47 35.15 -12.42
CA ALA A 511 -1.10 35.39 -11.14
C ALA A 511 -0.33 36.44 -10.31
N ALA A 512 0.99 36.28 -10.17
CA ALA A 512 1.82 37.24 -9.45
C ALA A 512 1.81 38.63 -10.10
N ALA A 513 1.87 38.72 -11.42
CA ALA A 513 1.77 39.98 -12.16
C ALA A 513 0.41 40.66 -11.95
N TRP A 514 -0.68 39.88 -11.96
CA TRP A 514 -2.01 40.41 -11.68
C TRP A 514 -2.11 40.93 -10.24
N LEU A 515 -1.64 40.17 -9.23
CA LEU A 515 -1.60 40.59 -7.83
C LEU A 515 -0.74 41.84 -7.63
N ARG A 516 0.39 41.92 -8.31
CA ARG A 516 1.23 43.14 -8.31
C ARG A 516 0.50 44.36 -8.89
N SER A 517 -0.30 44.18 -9.93
CA SER A 517 -1.14 45.24 -10.49
C SER A 517 -2.24 45.70 -9.51
N ARG A 518 -2.60 44.88 -8.53
CA ARG A 518 -3.56 45.19 -7.45
C ARG A 518 -2.89 45.77 -6.20
N GLY A 519 -1.60 46.08 -6.26
CA GLY A 519 -0.87 46.78 -5.22
C GLY A 519 -0.07 45.84 -4.27
N ALA A 520 -0.06 44.53 -4.51
CA ALA A 520 0.79 43.64 -3.69
C ALA A 520 2.26 44.05 -3.81
N GLU A 521 2.95 44.17 -2.69
CA GLU A 521 4.36 44.52 -2.62
C GLU A 521 5.20 43.32 -2.18
N THR A 522 6.13 42.89 -3.03
CA THR A 522 7.00 41.76 -2.74
C THR A 522 7.86 41.91 -1.48
N ALA A 523 8.33 43.15 -1.20
CA ALA A 523 9.10 43.46 -0.01
C ALA A 523 8.27 43.32 1.28
N ALA A 524 7.02 43.82 1.25
CA ALA A 524 6.09 43.66 2.37
C ALA A 524 5.69 42.18 2.56
N THR A 525 5.38 41.51 1.48
CA THR A 525 5.09 40.05 1.51
C THR A 525 6.25 39.25 2.08
N LYS A 526 7.51 39.57 1.70
CA LYS A 526 8.69 38.89 2.22
C LYS A 526 8.85 39.03 3.75
N ARG A 527 8.35 40.11 4.35
CA ARG A 527 8.39 40.29 5.84
C ARG A 527 7.54 39.24 6.57
N LEU A 528 6.52 38.68 5.94
CA LEU A 528 5.68 37.63 6.50
C LEU A 528 6.45 36.30 6.70
N PHE A 529 7.65 36.19 6.16
CA PHE A 529 8.55 35.05 6.30
C PHE A 529 9.69 35.28 7.31
N ASN A 530 9.68 36.41 8.03
CA ASN A 530 10.70 36.68 9.04
C ASN A 530 10.57 35.69 10.19
N ILE A 531 11.70 35.27 10.74
CA ILE A 531 11.80 34.36 11.85
C ILE A 531 12.50 35.03 13.04
N SER A 532 12.32 34.51 14.24
CA SER A 532 13.05 34.99 15.42
C SER A 532 14.53 34.65 15.35
N LYS A 533 15.33 35.31 16.19
CA LYS A 533 16.77 35.04 16.31
C LYS A 533 17.00 33.61 16.80
N GLU A 534 16.21 33.15 17.73
CA GLU A 534 16.27 31.81 18.33
C GLU A 534 15.96 30.73 17.30
N GLU A 535 14.95 30.94 16.45
CA GLU A 535 14.63 30.03 15.32
C GLU A 535 15.75 29.99 14.28
N TYR A 536 16.38 31.15 14.01
CA TYR A 536 17.53 31.23 13.10
C TYR A 536 18.72 30.44 13.64
N GLU A 537 19.07 30.60 14.93
CA GLU A 537 20.16 29.90 15.60
C GLU A 537 19.94 28.38 15.60
N ALA A 538 18.71 27.91 15.93
CA ALA A 538 18.34 26.49 15.88
C ALA A 538 18.47 25.92 14.47
N ARG A 539 17.99 26.64 13.46
CA ARG A 539 18.11 26.27 12.04
C ARG A 539 19.57 26.16 11.60
N ALA A 540 20.39 27.14 11.93
CA ALA A 540 21.81 27.13 11.59
C ALA A 540 22.55 25.93 12.20
N ALA A 541 22.26 25.59 13.46
CA ALA A 541 22.85 24.42 14.11
C ALA A 541 22.51 23.10 13.42
N ILE A 542 21.26 22.93 12.92
CA ILE A 542 20.87 21.75 12.16
C ILE A 542 21.63 21.67 10.83
N VAL A 543 21.75 22.80 10.13
CA VAL A 543 22.46 22.87 8.83
C VAL A 543 23.94 22.57 9.02
N GLU A 544 24.59 23.07 10.07
CA GLU A 544 26.00 22.82 10.40
C GLU A 544 26.26 21.32 10.66
N GLY A 545 25.31 20.62 11.30
CA GLY A 545 25.40 19.17 11.59
C GLY A 545 25.14 18.25 10.41
N ALA A 546 24.80 18.78 9.22
CA ALA A 546 24.47 17.98 8.06
C ALA A 546 25.70 17.35 7.39
N TYR A 547 25.49 16.18 6.78
CA TYR A 547 26.49 15.51 5.93
C TYR A 547 25.90 15.08 4.58
N LEU A 548 26.79 14.89 3.60
CA LEU A 548 26.37 14.51 2.24
C LEU A 548 26.38 12.99 2.06
N TYR A 549 25.31 12.47 1.43
CA TYR A 549 25.15 11.05 1.10
C TYR A 549 24.48 10.88 -0.27
N LYS A 550 25.19 10.39 -1.28
CA LYS A 550 24.69 10.13 -2.65
C LYS A 550 23.91 11.30 -3.27
N GLY A 551 24.44 12.52 -3.17
CA GLY A 551 23.76 13.73 -3.66
C GLY A 551 22.63 14.24 -2.75
N CYS A 552 22.43 13.61 -1.59
CA CYS A 552 21.48 14.06 -0.59
C CYS A 552 22.20 14.65 0.63
N ALA A 553 21.67 15.70 1.22
CA ALA A 553 22.09 16.19 2.53
C ALA A 553 21.22 15.59 3.63
N ILE A 554 21.82 14.97 4.62
CA ILE A 554 21.12 14.39 5.76
C ILE A 554 21.55 15.13 7.03
N ALA A 555 20.58 15.64 7.78
CA ALA A 555 20.80 16.25 9.09
C ALA A 555 19.93 15.60 10.15
N THR A 556 20.46 15.45 11.34
CA THR A 556 19.73 14.91 12.49
C THR A 556 19.88 15.83 13.68
N SER A 557 18.85 15.96 14.50
CA SER A 557 18.89 16.72 15.73
C SER A 557 18.10 16.02 16.84
N ASP A 558 18.49 16.29 18.06
CA ASP A 558 17.70 15.93 19.23
C ASP A 558 16.40 16.75 19.29
N GLU A 559 15.56 16.48 20.28
CA GLU A 559 14.25 17.11 20.42
C GLU A 559 14.37 18.64 20.54
N LEU A 560 13.67 19.35 19.65
CA LEU A 560 13.53 20.80 19.69
C LEU A 560 12.30 21.20 20.50
N ASP A 561 12.31 22.45 21.00
CA ASP A 561 11.11 23.04 21.59
C ASP A 561 9.94 22.92 20.61
N PRO A 562 8.76 22.44 21.05
CA PRO A 562 7.56 22.33 20.21
C PRO A 562 7.18 23.64 19.48
N ALA A 563 7.51 24.80 20.07
CA ALA A 563 7.32 26.13 19.46
C ALA A 563 8.19 26.31 18.20
N MET A 564 9.29 25.57 18.06
CA MET A 564 10.21 25.65 16.91
C MET A 564 9.91 24.64 15.80
N SER A 565 8.69 24.15 15.71
CA SER A 565 8.31 23.13 14.71
C SER A 565 8.53 23.56 13.24
N VAL A 566 8.59 24.85 12.98
CA VAL A 566 8.85 25.46 11.66
C VAL A 566 10.32 25.35 11.26
N VAL A 567 11.24 25.18 12.20
CA VAL A 567 12.69 25.10 11.94
C VAL A 567 13.07 23.89 11.09
N LEU A 568 12.37 22.75 11.30
CA LEU A 568 12.63 21.50 10.57
C LEU A 568 12.51 21.63 9.04
N PRO A 569 11.37 22.07 8.48
CA PRO A 569 11.24 22.27 7.04
C PRO A 569 12.14 23.41 6.50
N MET A 570 12.44 24.43 7.31
CA MET A 570 13.33 25.51 6.91
C MET A 570 14.77 25.03 6.78
N ALA A 571 15.30 24.28 7.75
CA ALA A 571 16.62 23.68 7.67
C ALA A 571 16.76 22.75 6.44
N ALA A 572 15.74 21.95 6.13
CA ALA A 572 15.72 21.14 4.94
C ALA A 572 15.80 21.99 3.66
N ASN A 573 15.16 23.17 3.63
CA ASN A 573 15.26 24.09 2.50
C ASN A 573 16.67 24.70 2.37
N ASP A 574 17.29 25.09 3.48
CA ASP A 574 18.63 25.67 3.46
C ASP A 574 19.68 24.69 2.94
N LEU A 575 19.57 23.42 3.31
CA LEU A 575 20.45 22.35 2.83
C LEU A 575 20.45 22.21 1.30
N LEU A 576 19.36 22.52 0.63
CA LEU A 576 19.28 22.52 -0.84
C LEU A 576 20.04 23.68 -1.50
N THR A 577 20.48 24.68 -0.73
CA THR A 577 21.31 25.76 -1.27
C THR A 577 22.79 25.38 -1.37
N ILE A 578 23.17 24.20 -0.85
CA ILE A 578 24.53 23.68 -0.88
C ILE A 578 24.79 23.04 -2.24
N ASN A 579 25.89 23.41 -2.87
CA ASN A 579 26.28 22.82 -4.16
C ASN A 579 26.43 21.29 -4.09
N GLY A 580 25.82 20.59 -5.04
CA GLY A 580 25.86 19.12 -5.12
C GLY A 580 24.84 18.42 -4.24
N VAL A 581 23.85 19.16 -3.74
CA VAL A 581 22.69 18.62 -3.01
C VAL A 581 21.45 18.64 -3.89
N ASP A 582 20.98 17.48 -4.30
CA ASP A 582 19.75 17.28 -5.09
C ASP A 582 18.52 17.17 -4.21
N ALA A 583 18.70 16.59 -3.00
CA ALA A 583 17.65 16.45 -1.99
C ALA A 583 18.20 16.58 -0.57
N SER A 584 17.35 16.96 0.37
CA SER A 584 17.71 17.09 1.79
C SER A 584 16.70 16.34 2.67
N PHE A 585 17.20 15.74 3.74
CA PHE A 585 16.42 15.02 4.72
C PHE A 585 16.83 15.48 6.12
N VAL A 586 15.88 16.04 6.88
CA VAL A 586 16.12 16.47 8.25
C VAL A 586 15.24 15.65 9.18
N ALA A 587 15.84 14.97 10.15
CA ALA A 587 15.16 14.10 11.10
C ALA A 587 15.37 14.61 12.53
N ILE A 588 14.27 14.89 13.24
CA ILE A 588 14.30 15.43 14.60
C ILE A 588 13.46 14.57 15.55
N ALA A 589 13.99 14.27 16.73
CA ALA A 589 13.25 13.58 17.77
C ALA A 589 12.05 14.44 18.24
N LYS A 590 10.88 13.81 18.41
CA LYS A 590 9.68 14.47 18.90
C LYS A 590 8.75 13.47 19.60
N ASN A 591 8.42 13.71 20.85
CA ASN A 591 7.42 12.92 21.62
C ASN A 591 7.64 11.38 21.55
N GLY A 592 8.87 10.91 21.68
CA GLY A 592 9.20 9.47 21.63
C GLY A 592 9.23 8.87 20.23
N GLY A 593 9.16 9.68 19.19
CA GLY A 593 9.31 9.30 17.79
C GLY A 593 10.23 10.25 17.02
N VAL A 594 10.23 10.19 15.71
CA VAL A 594 11.04 11.06 14.85
C VAL A 594 10.18 11.68 13.78
N ASN A 595 10.23 13.00 13.65
CA ASN A 595 9.66 13.73 12.53
C ASN A 595 10.73 13.93 11.46
N ILE A 596 10.38 13.63 10.22
CA ILE A 596 11.26 13.78 9.06
C ILE A 596 10.65 14.82 8.13
N SER A 597 11.48 15.77 7.67
CA SER A 597 11.15 16.66 6.57
C SER A 597 12.13 16.43 5.43
N ALA A 598 11.62 16.22 4.23
CA ALA A 598 12.41 16.04 3.03
C ALA A 598 12.10 17.12 2.00
N ARG A 599 13.12 17.55 1.27
CA ARG A 599 13.03 18.53 0.19
C ARG A 599 13.89 18.10 -0.98
N SER A 600 13.52 18.53 -2.20
CA SER A 600 14.26 18.26 -3.44
C SER A 600 14.15 19.44 -4.39
N MET A 601 15.12 19.53 -5.32
CA MET A 601 15.08 20.46 -6.45
C MET A 601 14.26 19.92 -7.63
N GLY A 602 13.69 18.71 -7.53
CA GLY A 602 12.85 18.08 -8.54
C GLY A 602 13.49 16.87 -9.23
N GLU A 603 14.80 16.69 -9.14
CA GLU A 603 15.50 15.53 -9.73
C GLU A 603 15.24 14.22 -8.94
N LEU A 604 15.06 14.33 -7.62
CA LEU A 604 14.71 13.24 -6.73
C LEU A 604 13.27 13.39 -6.22
N ASN A 605 12.47 12.35 -6.34
CA ASN A 605 11.11 12.34 -5.79
C ASN A 605 11.14 11.96 -4.31
N VAL A 606 11.17 12.98 -3.44
CA VAL A 606 11.22 12.75 -1.97
C VAL A 606 9.95 12.13 -1.41
N GLN A 607 8.81 12.25 -2.08
CA GLN A 607 7.58 11.57 -1.70
C GLN A 607 7.75 10.05 -1.81
N VAL A 608 8.24 9.56 -2.95
CA VAL A 608 8.47 8.13 -3.20
C VAL A 608 9.47 7.55 -2.21
N ILE A 609 10.48 8.35 -1.81
CA ILE A 609 11.48 7.93 -0.81
C ILE A 609 10.85 7.82 0.60
N LEU A 610 9.91 8.70 0.96
CA LEU A 610 9.29 8.68 2.30
C LEU A 610 8.00 7.85 2.40
N GLU A 611 7.33 7.50 1.30
CA GLU A 611 6.11 6.66 1.33
C GLU A 611 6.31 5.31 2.02
N PRO A 612 7.41 4.55 1.80
CA PRO A 612 7.65 3.29 2.53
C PRO A 612 7.87 3.49 4.04
N LEU A 613 8.20 4.71 4.46
CA LEU A 613 8.34 5.11 5.86
C LEU A 613 7.01 5.61 6.47
N GLY A 614 5.89 5.46 5.75
CA GLY A 614 4.58 5.96 6.16
C GLY A 614 4.42 7.48 6.00
N GLY A 615 5.27 8.11 5.19
CA GLY A 615 5.24 9.52 4.85
C GLY A 615 4.35 9.83 3.66
N GLY A 616 4.35 11.10 3.27
CA GLY A 616 3.64 11.61 2.09
C GLY A 616 4.05 13.03 1.76
N GLY A 617 3.59 13.53 0.63
CA GLY A 617 3.92 14.88 0.18
C GLY A 617 3.85 15.01 -1.34
N HIS A 618 4.79 15.75 -1.89
CA HIS A 618 4.98 16.01 -3.31
C HIS A 618 6.37 15.58 -3.79
N LEU A 619 6.59 15.67 -5.09
CA LEU A 619 7.89 15.45 -5.73
C LEU A 619 9.05 16.15 -5.00
N THR A 620 8.85 17.43 -4.63
CA THR A 620 9.89 18.28 -4.04
C THR A 620 9.79 18.47 -2.54
N MET A 621 8.67 18.09 -1.92
CA MET A 621 8.42 18.26 -0.48
C MET A 621 7.69 17.05 0.07
N ALA A 622 8.23 16.43 1.11
CA ALA A 622 7.58 15.32 1.79
C ALA A 622 7.88 15.34 3.29
N GLY A 623 7.05 14.66 4.06
CA GLY A 623 7.24 14.49 5.49
C GLY A 623 6.84 13.09 5.95
N ALA A 624 7.44 12.61 7.04
CA ALA A 624 7.09 11.35 7.68
C ALA A 624 7.17 11.49 9.21
N GLN A 625 6.40 10.65 9.91
CA GLN A 625 6.44 10.56 11.36
C GLN A 625 6.65 9.10 11.75
N LEU A 626 7.81 8.81 12.30
CA LEU A 626 8.14 7.47 12.79
C LEU A 626 7.84 7.39 14.29
N ARG A 627 6.96 6.47 14.69
CA ARG A 627 6.65 6.19 16.10
C ARG A 627 7.65 5.16 16.64
N ASP A 628 7.95 5.26 17.93
CA ASP A 628 8.83 4.31 18.64
C ASP A 628 10.17 4.08 17.90
N CYS A 629 10.77 5.17 17.43
CA CYS A 629 11.97 5.15 16.60
C CYS A 629 12.98 6.16 17.12
N THR A 630 14.24 5.80 17.20
CA THR A 630 15.34 6.71 17.52
C THR A 630 15.80 7.48 16.27
N VAL A 631 16.45 8.62 16.47
CA VAL A 631 17.00 9.44 15.37
C VAL A 631 17.99 8.65 14.51
N LYS A 632 18.83 7.81 15.13
CA LYS A 632 19.78 6.93 14.41
C LYS A 632 19.10 5.87 13.57
N GLU A 633 18.01 5.28 14.06
CA GLU A 633 17.22 4.31 13.28
C GLU A 633 16.48 4.98 12.13
N ALA A 634 15.95 6.19 12.35
CA ALA A 634 15.33 6.99 11.30
C ALA A 634 16.33 7.34 10.20
N GLU A 635 17.53 7.78 10.56
CA GLU A 635 18.64 8.05 9.64
C GLU A 635 18.99 6.80 8.81
N ALA A 636 19.16 5.65 9.46
CA ALA A 636 19.46 4.40 8.75
C ALA A 636 18.37 4.01 7.75
N ARG A 637 17.08 4.20 8.12
CA ARG A 637 15.94 3.95 7.23
C ARG A 637 15.90 4.92 6.05
N ILE A 638 16.17 6.21 6.29
CA ILE A 638 16.26 7.22 5.21
C ILE A 638 17.35 6.81 4.20
N ARG A 639 18.54 6.43 4.68
CA ARG A 639 19.66 5.98 3.81
C ARG A 639 19.29 4.75 2.99
N ALA A 640 18.63 3.76 3.61
CA ALA A 640 18.18 2.56 2.91
C ALA A 640 17.17 2.90 1.78
N GLN A 641 16.25 3.83 2.01
CA GLN A 641 15.29 4.27 0.99
C GLN A 641 15.96 5.09 -0.13
N ILE A 642 16.96 5.90 0.17
CA ILE A 642 17.77 6.58 -0.84
C ILE A 642 18.51 5.57 -1.72
N ASP A 643 19.10 4.52 -1.11
CA ASP A 643 19.81 3.47 -1.82
C ASP A 643 18.87 2.69 -2.75
N GLU A 644 17.70 2.33 -2.29
CA GLU A 644 16.68 1.64 -3.09
C GLU A 644 16.18 2.51 -4.25
N TYR A 645 15.93 3.79 -4.00
CA TYR A 645 15.50 4.74 -5.03
C TYR A 645 16.56 4.90 -6.13
N ARG A 646 17.84 5.08 -5.75
CA ARG A 646 18.95 5.23 -6.72
C ARG A 646 19.18 3.94 -7.52
N ALA A 647 19.12 2.77 -6.91
CA ALA A 647 19.24 1.49 -7.61
C ALA A 647 18.12 1.30 -8.64
N ASN A 648 16.89 1.73 -8.32
CA ASN A 648 15.77 1.70 -9.25
C ASN A 648 15.93 2.68 -10.42
N GLN A 649 16.55 3.86 -10.20
CA GLN A 649 16.88 4.80 -11.27
C GLN A 649 17.95 4.25 -12.23
N GLU A 650 19.05 3.70 -11.70
CA GLU A 650 20.13 3.11 -12.50
C GLU A 650 19.62 1.97 -13.38
N CYS A 651 18.74 1.12 -12.86
CA CYS A 651 18.13 0.03 -13.61
C CYS A 651 17.22 0.54 -14.77
N GLN A 652 16.58 1.71 -14.59
CA GLN A 652 15.76 2.34 -15.63
C GLN A 652 16.59 3.02 -16.71
N GLU A 653 17.71 3.67 -16.35
CA GLU A 653 18.64 4.28 -17.32
C GLU A 653 19.32 3.22 -18.19
N GLU A 654 19.70 2.07 -17.63
CA GLU A 654 20.27 0.95 -18.39
C GLU A 654 19.26 0.36 -19.40
N LEU A 655 17.97 0.30 -19.05
CA LEU A 655 16.91 -0.15 -19.95
C LEU A 655 16.65 0.83 -21.11
N VAL A 656 16.77 2.14 -20.87
CA VAL A 656 16.61 3.18 -21.91
C VAL A 656 17.81 3.23 -22.88
N VAL A 657 19.01 2.91 -22.41
CA VAL A 657 20.22 2.86 -23.25
C VAL A 657 20.30 1.56 -24.08
N ALA A 658 19.57 0.50 -23.67
CA ALA A 658 19.56 -0.79 -24.33
C ALA A 658 18.49 -0.92 -25.45
N VAL A 659 17.60 0.07 -25.62
CA VAL A 659 16.61 0.20 -26.68
C VAL A 659 17.06 1.24 -27.71
#